data_de4b548258ea43e16e35a0621eda5a41
#
_entry.id   de4b548258ea43e16e35a0621eda5a41
#
_cell.length_a   1.000
_cell.length_b   1.000
_cell.length_c   1.000
_cell.angle_alpha   90.00
_cell.angle_beta   90.00
_cell.angle_gamma   90.00
#
_symmetry.space_group_name_H-M   'P 1'
#
loop_
_entity.id
_entity.type
_entity.pdbx_description
1 polymer ?
#
loop_
_entity_poly.entity_id
_entity_poly.type
_entity_poly.pdbx_seq_one_letter_code
_entity_poly.pdbx_strand_id
1 'polypeptide(L)'
;MTSQQGMLDGFDPPRSRAAQIARVLVDVDLPHMDRPLDYVIPDKFIDEAEVGRAVRVRFSGTRVDGWIVERTHRDALDDAAQIESVSSAMPVLTPAMYEAARRIATRFLATTSQVLSLAIPPRHARGEKTVVEAHTSAWPSTEAPTVSEGWAAYSAGGALLHRLAVGGSPRAVVTALRPHLRACLSDAVAATVSSGRSVIIVTATGEDAARYARALEEDLGVPVALTGGDVSPEERYRIHAAATLGRLPIVVGTRSAAWVPCAQLGLIVICDDGDDRLRERRFPRCDVLDVAVQRCAVEGAGLLVASFARSVKAQALVRSGWAVSLDPAPGALRDATPRVHLHGATEAEREGASGHMRIPQAALRMIRQGLREGPVLIQVAASGYWPTVVCRRCGERARCRHCSGPLAVGSGGEVTCSWCARTSQSWRCPHCSGTELRAARVGSTRTAEEIARNLPDASVLESSAAHRINRQLPSRPTVVVATPGAEPDVDGGYAAAIILDAHALAGRAELWAPEEAARRWLNALSLVRPGHPGLVVGTIPDALGQALVRWAPTDYADRLLDEREALGCFPATTMVALDGPAAQVRQVAEQVIREGGAELVGTVVRPATREGEENEVRTLVRTPLAGAASMLAVLSDIRRSRSARKVPLVKMSVNPPELF
;
A
#
# COMPACT_ATOMS: atom_id res chain seq x y z
N MET A 1 -48.24 -66.95 -24.18
CA MET A 1 -46.97 -66.21 -24.02
C MET A 1 -47.33 -64.82 -23.58
N THR A 2 -47.39 -64.58 -22.28
CA THR A 2 -47.80 -63.34 -21.67
C THR A 2 -46.54 -62.52 -21.34
N SER A 3 -46.45 -61.34 -21.95
CA SER A 3 -45.39 -60.38 -21.70
C SER A 3 -45.67 -59.64 -20.40
N GLN A 4 -44.84 -59.82 -19.39
CA GLN A 4 -44.82 -59.02 -18.18
C GLN A 4 -44.08 -57.70 -18.48
N GLN A 5 -44.83 -56.64 -18.63
CA GLN A 5 -44.32 -55.25 -18.53
C GLN A 5 -44.28 -54.90 -17.03
N GLY A 6 -43.09 -54.91 -16.43
CA GLY A 6 -42.88 -54.39 -15.08
C GLY A 6 -42.98 -52.85 -15.14
N MET A 7 -44.00 -52.32 -14.54
CA MET A 7 -44.15 -50.92 -14.22
C MET A 7 -43.08 -50.49 -13.21
N LEU A 8 -42.21 -49.55 -13.61
CA LEU A 8 -41.42 -48.73 -12.71
C LEU A 8 -42.34 -47.62 -12.18
N ASP A 9 -43.17 -47.98 -11.19
CA ASP A 9 -43.90 -47.00 -10.39
C ASP A 9 -42.98 -46.39 -9.35
N GLY A 10 -42.89 -45.05 -9.35
CA GLY A 10 -42.37 -44.30 -8.21
C GLY A 10 -41.31 -43.23 -8.46
N PHE A 11 -41.10 -42.77 -9.69
CA PHE A 11 -40.34 -41.56 -9.90
C PHE A 11 -41.29 -40.42 -10.31
N ASP A 12 -41.94 -39.79 -9.33
CA ASP A 12 -42.56 -38.49 -9.56
C ASP A 12 -41.43 -37.49 -9.82
N PRO A 13 -41.38 -36.84 -11.00
CA PRO A 13 -40.37 -35.82 -11.23
C PRO A 13 -40.52 -34.71 -10.20
N PRO A 14 -39.44 -34.19 -9.64
CA PRO A 14 -39.53 -33.12 -8.63
C PRO A 14 -40.36 -31.96 -9.20
N ARG A 15 -41.38 -31.55 -8.45
CA ARG A 15 -42.29 -30.47 -8.86
C ARG A 15 -41.50 -29.17 -8.86
N SER A 16 -41.61 -28.41 -9.92
CA SER A 16 -41.01 -27.09 -10.11
C SER A 16 -42.07 -25.99 -9.90
N ARG A 17 -41.71 -24.96 -9.17
CA ARG A 17 -42.59 -23.80 -8.95
C ARG A 17 -41.83 -22.49 -9.24
N ALA A 18 -42.53 -21.49 -9.73
CA ALA A 18 -41.95 -20.15 -9.85
C ALA A 18 -41.58 -19.62 -8.44
N ALA A 19 -40.31 -19.28 -8.27
CA ALA A 19 -39.77 -18.81 -7.01
C ALA A 19 -38.88 -17.58 -7.20
N GLN A 20 -38.79 -16.76 -6.16
CA GLN A 20 -37.78 -15.71 -6.09
C GLN A 20 -36.45 -16.35 -5.65
N ILE A 21 -35.41 -16.12 -6.43
CA ILE A 21 -34.07 -16.65 -6.23
C ILE A 21 -33.12 -15.51 -5.87
N ALA A 22 -32.38 -15.69 -4.77
CA ALA A 22 -31.20 -14.91 -4.46
C ALA A 22 -29.95 -15.64 -4.98
N ARG A 23 -29.15 -14.96 -5.77
CA ARG A 23 -27.80 -15.38 -6.11
C ARG A 23 -26.85 -14.91 -5.03
N VAL A 24 -26.37 -15.84 -4.24
CA VAL A 24 -25.55 -15.57 -3.04
C VAL A 24 -24.10 -15.96 -3.30
N LEU A 25 -23.20 -14.98 -3.12
CA LEU A 25 -21.77 -15.28 -2.98
C LEU A 25 -21.54 -15.76 -1.55
N VAL A 26 -21.23 -17.02 -1.38
CA VAL A 26 -20.96 -17.61 -0.06
C VAL A 26 -19.54 -17.28 0.42
N ASP A 27 -19.39 -17.02 1.70
CA ASP A 27 -18.08 -16.69 2.31
C ASP A 27 -17.29 -17.96 2.62
N VAL A 28 -16.74 -18.55 1.57
CA VAL A 28 -15.90 -19.76 1.65
C VAL A 28 -14.62 -19.57 0.84
N ASP A 29 -13.49 -20.04 1.39
CA ASP A 29 -12.20 -19.98 0.71
C ASP A 29 -11.99 -21.23 -0.17
N LEU A 30 -12.82 -21.37 -1.20
CA LEU A 30 -12.77 -22.46 -2.16
C LEU A 30 -12.73 -21.92 -3.59
N PRO A 31 -11.56 -21.85 -4.23
CA PRO A 31 -11.43 -21.25 -5.58
C PRO A 31 -12.37 -21.81 -6.65
N HIS A 32 -12.73 -23.08 -6.59
CA HIS A 32 -13.69 -23.70 -7.53
C HIS A 32 -15.14 -23.30 -7.28
N MET A 33 -15.43 -22.70 -6.11
CA MET A 33 -16.77 -22.23 -5.71
C MET A 33 -16.88 -20.68 -5.74
N ASP A 34 -15.89 -19.97 -6.26
CA ASP A 34 -15.90 -18.49 -6.37
C ASP A 34 -16.88 -18.01 -7.45
N ARG A 35 -18.15 -18.27 -7.20
CA ARG A 35 -19.28 -17.85 -8.03
C ARG A 35 -20.55 -17.76 -7.18
N PRO A 36 -21.51 -16.89 -7.55
CA PRO A 36 -22.81 -16.87 -6.88
C PRO A 36 -23.56 -18.19 -7.07
N LEU A 37 -24.20 -18.64 -5.99
CA LEU A 37 -25.05 -19.84 -5.94
C LEU A 37 -26.50 -19.44 -5.76
N ASP A 38 -27.41 -20.20 -6.36
CA ASP A 38 -28.85 -19.94 -6.33
C ASP A 38 -29.48 -20.52 -5.05
N TYR A 39 -30.20 -19.65 -4.32
CA TYR A 39 -30.98 -19.99 -3.13
C TYR A 39 -32.39 -19.43 -3.24
N VAL A 40 -33.41 -20.21 -2.91
CA VAL A 40 -34.79 -19.75 -2.86
C VAL A 40 -34.95 -18.75 -1.71
N ILE A 41 -35.65 -17.65 -1.97
CA ILE A 41 -36.05 -16.68 -0.95
C ILE A 41 -37.39 -17.15 -0.36
N PRO A 42 -37.45 -17.57 0.92
CA PRO A 42 -38.71 -17.87 1.58
C PRO A 42 -39.63 -16.64 1.65
N ASP A 43 -40.94 -16.84 1.61
CA ASP A 43 -41.92 -15.74 1.60
C ASP A 43 -41.73 -14.74 2.75
N LYS A 44 -41.36 -15.23 3.93
CA LYS A 44 -41.09 -14.39 5.10
C LYS A 44 -39.90 -13.44 4.95
N PHE A 45 -39.03 -13.63 3.95
CA PHE A 45 -37.83 -12.81 3.71
C PHE A 45 -37.89 -12.02 2.39
N ILE A 46 -39.04 -12.07 1.65
CA ILE A 46 -39.16 -11.44 0.33
C ILE A 46 -38.80 -9.95 0.37
N ASP A 47 -39.26 -9.23 1.37
CA ASP A 47 -39.04 -7.79 1.52
C ASP A 47 -37.66 -7.48 2.10
N GLU A 48 -37.07 -8.41 2.85
CA GLU A 48 -35.78 -8.20 3.51
C GLU A 48 -34.58 -8.64 2.65
N ALA A 49 -34.74 -9.65 1.77
CA ALA A 49 -33.65 -10.23 0.99
C ALA A 49 -33.27 -9.37 -0.22
N GLU A 50 -32.85 -8.12 0.01
CA GLU A 50 -32.40 -7.18 -1.03
C GLU A 50 -30.96 -7.46 -1.48
N VAL A 51 -30.61 -7.01 -2.70
CA VAL A 51 -29.24 -7.07 -3.21
C VAL A 51 -28.31 -6.28 -2.28
N GLY A 52 -27.16 -6.87 -1.96
CA GLY A 52 -26.18 -6.30 -1.05
C GLY A 52 -26.35 -6.66 0.41
N ARG A 53 -27.46 -7.30 0.81
CA ARG A 53 -27.64 -7.76 2.18
C ARG A 53 -26.82 -9.01 2.47
N ALA A 54 -26.33 -9.10 3.72
CA ALA A 54 -25.71 -10.29 4.24
C ALA A 54 -26.79 -11.31 4.63
N VAL A 55 -26.54 -12.56 4.29
CA VAL A 55 -27.46 -13.68 4.55
C VAL A 55 -26.70 -14.87 5.13
N ARG A 56 -27.45 -15.78 5.75
CA ARG A 56 -26.93 -17.07 6.17
C ARG A 56 -27.63 -18.17 5.40
N VAL A 57 -26.83 -19.08 4.86
CA VAL A 57 -27.28 -20.17 3.99
C VAL A 57 -26.64 -21.49 4.38
N ARG A 58 -27.16 -22.62 3.89
CA ARG A 58 -26.49 -23.92 3.97
C ARG A 58 -25.63 -24.16 2.73
N PHE A 59 -24.36 -24.46 2.96
CA PHE A 59 -23.43 -24.89 1.94
C PHE A 59 -22.77 -26.20 2.38
N SER A 60 -22.92 -27.28 1.58
CA SER A 60 -22.41 -28.62 1.91
C SER A 60 -22.75 -29.08 3.33
N GLY A 61 -23.99 -28.83 3.78
CA GLY A 61 -24.47 -29.21 5.12
C GLY A 61 -24.08 -28.26 6.26
N THR A 62 -23.17 -27.31 6.02
CA THR A 62 -22.70 -26.34 7.03
C THR A 62 -23.35 -24.98 6.82
N ARG A 63 -23.65 -24.27 7.91
CA ARG A 63 -24.11 -22.89 7.87
C ARG A 63 -22.94 -21.98 7.56
N VAL A 64 -23.09 -21.14 6.53
CA VAL A 64 -22.10 -20.15 6.12
C VAL A 64 -22.77 -18.79 5.91
N ASP A 65 -22.01 -17.74 6.10
CA ASP A 65 -22.44 -16.40 5.75
C ASP A 65 -22.22 -16.16 4.24
N GLY A 66 -22.92 -15.18 3.67
CA GLY A 66 -22.76 -14.79 2.28
C GLY A 66 -23.48 -13.48 2.00
N TRP A 67 -23.39 -13.00 0.77
CA TRP A 67 -24.01 -11.75 0.33
C TRP A 67 -24.87 -11.99 -0.90
N ILE A 68 -26.08 -11.40 -0.92
CA ILE A 68 -26.95 -11.41 -2.09
C ILE A 68 -26.34 -10.46 -3.13
N VAL A 69 -25.92 -10.98 -4.26
CA VAL A 69 -25.34 -10.18 -5.35
C VAL A 69 -26.32 -9.92 -6.50
N GLU A 70 -27.38 -10.73 -6.59
CA GLU A 70 -28.42 -10.58 -7.62
C GLU A 70 -29.73 -11.23 -7.13
N ARG A 71 -30.89 -10.72 -7.59
CA ARG A 71 -32.19 -11.38 -7.44
C ARG A 71 -32.78 -11.68 -8.81
N THR A 72 -33.41 -12.82 -8.95
CA THR A 72 -34.04 -13.25 -10.18
C THR A 72 -35.30 -14.09 -9.89
N HIS A 73 -36.13 -14.29 -10.89
CA HIS A 73 -37.27 -15.20 -10.84
C HIS A 73 -36.95 -16.40 -11.73
N ARG A 74 -37.02 -17.58 -11.18
CA ARG A 74 -36.82 -18.85 -11.91
C ARG A 74 -37.70 -19.93 -11.33
N ASP A 75 -37.93 -20.96 -12.13
CA ASP A 75 -38.47 -22.19 -11.61
C ASP A 75 -37.46 -22.87 -10.70
N ALA A 76 -37.87 -23.21 -9.50
CA ALA A 76 -37.07 -23.90 -8.51
C ALA A 76 -37.69 -25.25 -8.14
N LEU A 77 -36.87 -26.22 -7.86
CA LEU A 77 -37.29 -27.51 -7.31
C LEU A 77 -37.81 -27.31 -5.87
N ASP A 78 -38.75 -28.17 -5.43
CA ASP A 78 -39.35 -28.07 -4.10
C ASP A 78 -38.31 -28.30 -2.97
N ASP A 79 -37.23 -29.02 -3.23
CA ASP A 79 -36.10 -29.27 -2.33
C ASP A 79 -34.91 -28.34 -2.52
N ALA A 80 -35.05 -27.26 -3.32
CA ALA A 80 -33.97 -26.30 -3.57
C ALA A 80 -33.53 -25.63 -2.25
N ALA A 81 -32.20 -25.41 -2.14
CA ALA A 81 -31.61 -24.76 -0.98
C ALA A 81 -32.20 -23.33 -0.80
N GLN A 82 -32.49 -22.97 0.46
CA GLN A 82 -33.14 -21.72 0.81
C GLN A 82 -32.23 -20.84 1.67
N ILE A 83 -32.50 -19.52 1.68
CA ILE A 83 -31.95 -18.60 2.67
C ILE A 83 -32.48 -18.97 4.05
N GLU A 84 -31.60 -19.19 5.03
CA GLU A 84 -32.00 -19.49 6.41
C GLU A 84 -32.35 -18.22 7.20
N SER A 85 -31.59 -17.13 6.99
CA SER A 85 -31.85 -15.83 7.59
C SER A 85 -31.20 -14.69 6.81
N VAL A 86 -31.79 -13.51 6.89
CA VAL A 86 -31.16 -12.25 6.50
C VAL A 86 -30.44 -11.70 7.71
N SER A 87 -29.11 -11.54 7.60
CA SER A 87 -28.24 -11.22 8.73
C SER A 87 -28.06 -9.70 8.92
N SER A 88 -28.21 -8.87 7.88
CA SER A 88 -28.07 -7.41 7.99
C SER A 88 -29.41 -6.72 7.79
N ALA A 89 -29.64 -5.60 8.50
CA ALA A 89 -30.85 -4.79 8.38
C ALA A 89 -30.85 -3.84 7.17
N MET A 90 -29.71 -3.75 6.46
CA MET A 90 -29.48 -2.92 5.29
C MET A 90 -28.48 -3.57 4.35
N PRO A 91 -28.37 -3.13 3.08
CA PRO A 91 -27.27 -3.54 2.21
C PRO A 91 -25.90 -3.18 2.83
N VAL A 92 -24.97 -4.12 2.85
CA VAL A 92 -23.58 -3.93 3.30
C VAL A 92 -22.57 -4.03 2.16
N LEU A 93 -23.04 -4.42 0.98
CA LEU A 93 -22.28 -4.56 -0.25
C LEU A 93 -22.99 -3.85 -1.39
N THR A 94 -22.33 -2.88 -2.02
CA THR A 94 -22.86 -2.25 -3.24
C THR A 94 -22.48 -3.07 -4.48
N PRO A 95 -23.26 -3.03 -5.58
CA PRO A 95 -22.91 -3.69 -6.83
C PRO A 95 -21.54 -3.25 -7.37
N ALA A 96 -21.20 -1.97 -7.23
CA ALA A 96 -19.91 -1.44 -7.66
C ALA A 96 -18.75 -2.02 -6.83
N MET A 97 -18.91 -2.13 -5.50
CA MET A 97 -17.91 -2.74 -4.63
C MET A 97 -17.74 -4.24 -4.92
N TYR A 98 -18.83 -4.95 -5.20
CA TYR A 98 -18.77 -6.36 -5.62
C TYR A 98 -17.95 -6.52 -6.91
N GLU A 99 -18.20 -5.68 -7.92
CA GLU A 99 -17.45 -5.73 -9.18
C GLU A 99 -15.97 -5.35 -8.98
N ALA A 100 -15.67 -4.34 -8.18
CA ALA A 100 -14.29 -3.97 -7.84
C ALA A 100 -13.57 -5.13 -7.12
N ALA A 101 -14.23 -5.76 -6.14
CA ALA A 101 -13.69 -6.91 -5.43
C ALA A 101 -13.42 -8.10 -6.37
N ARG A 102 -14.32 -8.37 -7.32
CA ARG A 102 -14.16 -9.42 -8.32
C ARG A 102 -12.97 -9.17 -9.25
N ARG A 103 -12.76 -7.93 -9.67
CA ARG A 103 -11.59 -7.54 -10.49
C ARG A 103 -10.28 -7.66 -9.71
N ILE A 104 -10.25 -7.25 -8.46
CA ILE A 104 -9.09 -7.43 -7.57
C ILE A 104 -8.82 -8.92 -7.33
N ALA A 105 -9.85 -9.72 -7.07
CA ALA A 105 -9.71 -11.16 -6.90
C ALA A 105 -9.07 -11.82 -8.12
N THR A 106 -9.54 -11.50 -9.32
CA THR A 106 -8.96 -11.99 -10.58
C THR A 106 -7.50 -11.57 -10.74
N ARG A 107 -7.20 -10.28 -10.47
CA ARG A 107 -5.85 -9.71 -10.63
C ARG A 107 -4.84 -10.31 -9.66
N PHE A 108 -5.26 -10.68 -8.45
CA PHE A 108 -4.38 -11.17 -7.38
C PHE A 108 -4.53 -12.67 -7.08
N LEU A 109 -5.21 -13.41 -7.97
CA LEU A 109 -5.44 -14.85 -7.83
C LEU A 109 -6.10 -15.20 -6.50
N ALA A 110 -7.03 -14.38 -6.02
CA ALA A 110 -7.83 -14.60 -4.82
C ALA A 110 -9.24 -15.11 -5.18
N THR A 111 -10.03 -15.43 -4.15
CA THR A 111 -11.48 -15.54 -4.29
C THR A 111 -12.13 -14.18 -4.01
N THR A 112 -13.29 -13.94 -4.59
CA THR A 112 -14.04 -12.70 -4.36
C THR A 112 -14.42 -12.58 -2.87
N SER A 113 -14.76 -13.69 -2.22
CA SER A 113 -15.05 -13.72 -0.77
C SER A 113 -13.84 -13.30 0.08
N GLN A 114 -12.62 -13.74 -0.26
CA GLN A 114 -11.40 -13.30 0.43
C GLN A 114 -11.20 -11.79 0.34
N VAL A 115 -11.49 -11.19 -0.82
CA VAL A 115 -11.40 -9.72 -0.99
C VAL A 115 -12.51 -9.02 -0.22
N LEU A 116 -13.75 -9.52 -0.26
CA LEU A 116 -14.88 -8.94 0.48
C LEU A 116 -14.68 -9.04 2.00
N SER A 117 -14.02 -10.08 2.51
CA SER A 117 -13.65 -10.19 3.93
C SER A 117 -12.63 -9.13 4.38
N LEU A 118 -11.89 -8.49 3.45
CA LEU A 118 -11.06 -7.32 3.73
C LEU A 118 -11.88 -6.02 3.66
N ALA A 119 -12.86 -5.98 2.76
CA ALA A 119 -13.64 -4.79 2.44
C ALA A 119 -14.78 -4.53 3.44
N ILE A 120 -15.48 -5.59 3.86
CA ILE A 120 -16.66 -5.50 4.71
C ILE A 120 -16.25 -5.79 6.17
N PRO A 121 -16.38 -4.82 7.09
CA PRO A 121 -16.08 -5.07 8.50
C PRO A 121 -17.07 -6.08 9.12
N PRO A 122 -16.66 -6.84 10.14
CA PRO A 122 -17.56 -7.72 10.87
C PRO A 122 -18.80 -6.94 11.37
N ARG A 123 -19.98 -7.55 11.21
CA ARG A 123 -21.25 -6.91 11.58
C ARG A 123 -21.29 -6.55 13.06
N HIS A 124 -21.75 -5.32 13.33
CA HIS A 124 -22.00 -4.81 14.67
C HIS A 124 -23.46 -4.35 14.79
N ALA A 125 -24.31 -5.19 15.41
CA ALA A 125 -25.76 -5.00 15.42
C ALA A 125 -26.20 -3.65 16.01
N ARG A 126 -25.54 -3.18 17.08
CA ARG A 126 -25.83 -1.87 17.70
C ARG A 126 -25.45 -0.73 16.78
N GLY A 127 -24.27 -0.79 16.17
CA GLY A 127 -23.81 0.23 15.21
C GLY A 127 -24.74 0.29 13.98
N GLU A 128 -25.21 -0.87 13.49
CA GLU A 128 -26.16 -0.95 12.39
C GLU A 128 -27.49 -0.27 12.73
N LYS A 129 -28.08 -0.62 13.90
CA LYS A 129 -29.32 -0.05 14.38
C LYS A 129 -29.25 1.47 14.47
N THR A 130 -28.16 2.00 15.05
CA THR A 130 -27.94 3.45 15.16
C THR A 130 -27.97 4.14 13.79
N VAL A 131 -27.36 3.53 12.77
CA VAL A 131 -27.34 4.11 11.41
C VAL A 131 -28.72 4.01 10.75
N VAL A 132 -29.39 2.86 10.85
CA VAL A 132 -30.70 2.65 10.21
C VAL A 132 -31.76 3.60 10.79
N GLU A 133 -31.78 3.80 12.11
CA GLU A 133 -32.73 4.67 12.81
C GLU A 133 -32.40 6.16 12.70
N ALA A 134 -31.18 6.53 12.33
CA ALA A 134 -30.78 7.93 12.18
C ALA A 134 -31.53 8.59 10.99
N HIS A 135 -32.00 9.82 11.22
CA HIS A 135 -32.60 10.62 10.14
C HIS A 135 -31.53 10.98 9.10
N THR A 136 -31.89 10.88 7.84
CA THR A 136 -31.03 11.31 6.74
C THR A 136 -31.07 12.84 6.66
N SER A 137 -29.95 13.50 6.98
CA SER A 137 -29.75 14.91 6.65
C SER A 137 -29.05 15.04 5.32
N ALA A 138 -29.43 16.06 4.54
CA ALA A 138 -28.64 16.42 3.36
C ALA A 138 -27.21 16.79 3.77
N TRP A 139 -26.27 16.54 2.89
CA TRP A 139 -24.88 16.98 3.12
C TRP A 139 -24.86 18.52 3.24
N PRO A 140 -24.00 19.09 4.10
CA PRO A 140 -23.78 20.52 4.11
C PRO A 140 -23.37 20.99 2.70
N SER A 141 -23.94 22.12 2.27
CA SER A 141 -23.55 22.72 1.00
C SER A 141 -22.11 23.24 1.12
N THR A 142 -21.24 22.78 0.24
CA THR A 142 -19.91 23.37 0.06
C THR A 142 -19.91 24.17 -1.24
N GLU A 143 -19.35 25.36 -1.22
CA GLU A 143 -19.15 26.12 -2.46
C GLU A 143 -17.96 25.52 -3.23
N ALA A 144 -18.03 25.60 -4.56
CA ALA A 144 -16.87 25.24 -5.38
C ALA A 144 -15.72 26.21 -5.05
N PRO A 145 -14.52 25.68 -4.72
CA PRO A 145 -13.42 26.53 -4.27
C PRO A 145 -12.91 27.42 -5.40
N THR A 146 -12.48 28.62 -5.05
CA THR A 146 -11.55 29.39 -5.90
C THR A 146 -10.19 28.70 -5.87
N VAL A 147 -9.42 28.80 -6.97
CA VAL A 147 -8.08 28.20 -7.04
C VAL A 147 -7.19 28.84 -5.99
N SER A 148 -6.73 28.06 -5.00
CA SER A 148 -5.80 28.52 -3.98
C SER A 148 -4.39 28.76 -4.55
N GLU A 149 -3.55 29.49 -3.81
CA GLU A 149 -2.12 29.63 -4.14
C GLU A 149 -1.42 28.28 -4.28
N GLY A 150 -1.86 27.27 -3.51
CA GLY A 150 -1.34 25.91 -3.59
C GLY A 150 -1.51 25.32 -4.99
N TRP A 151 -2.70 25.39 -5.56
CA TRP A 151 -2.96 24.89 -6.91
C TRP A 151 -2.41 25.81 -8.00
N ALA A 152 -2.21 27.09 -7.74
CA ALA A 152 -1.54 28.00 -8.67
C ALA A 152 -0.07 27.60 -8.94
N ALA A 153 0.55 26.85 -8.04
CA ALA A 153 1.88 26.27 -8.25
C ALA A 153 1.93 25.22 -9.39
N TYR A 154 0.78 24.69 -9.82
CA TYR A 154 0.64 23.65 -10.84
C TYR A 154 -0.11 24.18 -12.05
N SER A 155 0.47 24.10 -13.25
CA SER A 155 -0.11 24.68 -14.48
C SER A 155 -1.51 24.14 -14.82
N ALA A 156 -1.83 22.90 -14.46
CA ALA A 156 -3.15 22.29 -14.67
C ALA A 156 -4.00 22.20 -13.39
N GLY A 157 -3.59 22.85 -12.29
CA GLY A 157 -4.29 22.79 -11.01
C GLY A 157 -5.73 23.30 -11.08
N GLY A 158 -5.93 24.46 -11.70
CA GLY A 158 -7.28 25.03 -11.90
C GLY A 158 -8.19 24.16 -12.77
N ALA A 159 -7.64 23.53 -13.82
CA ALA A 159 -8.39 22.61 -14.66
C ALA A 159 -8.80 21.33 -13.92
N LEU A 160 -7.95 20.80 -13.04
CA LEU A 160 -8.28 19.68 -12.16
C LEU A 160 -9.49 20.01 -11.26
N LEU A 161 -9.42 21.15 -10.54
CA LEU A 161 -10.47 21.59 -9.64
C LEU A 161 -11.79 21.82 -10.38
N HIS A 162 -11.74 22.50 -11.52
CA HIS A 162 -12.93 22.71 -12.34
C HIS A 162 -13.58 21.37 -12.75
N ARG A 163 -12.77 20.41 -13.22
CA ARG A 163 -13.29 19.09 -13.60
C ARG A 163 -13.94 18.34 -12.43
N LEU A 164 -13.37 18.43 -11.24
CA LEU A 164 -13.98 17.84 -10.02
C LEU A 164 -15.30 18.53 -9.69
N ALA A 165 -15.35 19.86 -9.72
CA ALA A 165 -16.55 20.64 -9.39
C ALA A 165 -17.72 20.41 -10.34
N VAL A 166 -17.47 20.10 -11.61
CA VAL A 166 -18.52 19.74 -12.58
C VAL A 166 -18.84 18.23 -12.62
N GLY A 167 -18.41 17.46 -11.61
CA GLY A 167 -18.67 16.02 -11.52
C GLY A 167 -17.82 15.15 -12.44
N GLY A 168 -16.75 15.68 -13.01
CA GLY A 168 -15.78 14.91 -13.79
C GLY A 168 -14.88 14.02 -12.91
N SER A 169 -14.16 13.10 -13.52
CA SER A 169 -13.31 12.11 -12.85
C SER A 169 -11.85 12.20 -13.32
N PRO A 170 -11.14 13.31 -13.04
CA PRO A 170 -9.74 13.45 -13.42
C PRO A 170 -8.87 12.46 -12.63
N ARG A 171 -7.76 12.04 -13.26
CA ARG A 171 -6.79 11.14 -12.64
C ARG A 171 -5.43 11.79 -12.71
N ALA A 172 -4.84 12.08 -11.55
CA ALA A 172 -3.60 12.84 -11.48
C ALA A 172 -2.63 12.24 -10.45
N VAL A 173 -1.34 12.32 -10.77
CA VAL A 173 -0.23 12.05 -9.86
C VAL A 173 0.50 13.36 -9.62
N VAL A 174 0.49 13.81 -8.37
CA VAL A 174 0.97 15.14 -7.95
C VAL A 174 2.28 15.01 -7.20
N THR A 175 3.31 15.73 -7.62
CA THR A 175 4.49 15.99 -6.78
C THR A 175 4.11 17.04 -5.74
N ALA A 176 3.87 16.59 -4.51
CA ALA A 176 3.37 17.45 -3.45
C ALA A 176 4.43 18.45 -2.96
N LEU A 177 3.99 19.64 -2.63
CA LEU A 177 4.77 20.66 -1.92
C LEU A 177 4.19 20.83 -0.52
N ARG A 178 5.02 20.64 0.52
CA ARG A 178 4.51 20.63 1.90
C ARG A 178 3.77 21.89 2.32
N PRO A 179 4.24 23.11 1.99
CA PRO A 179 3.50 24.34 2.34
C PRO A 179 2.10 24.42 1.73
N HIS A 180 1.89 23.76 0.59
CA HIS A 180 0.64 23.84 -0.18
C HIS A 180 -0.28 22.64 -0.03
N LEU A 181 0.23 21.53 0.52
CA LEU A 181 -0.48 20.23 0.51
C LEU A 181 -1.86 20.29 1.17
N ARG A 182 -1.98 20.96 2.36
CA ARG A 182 -3.26 21.09 3.07
C ARG A 182 -4.28 21.81 2.18
N ALA A 183 -3.95 22.99 1.68
CA ALA A 183 -4.85 23.78 0.82
C ALA A 183 -5.23 23.02 -0.46
N CYS A 184 -4.26 22.35 -1.11
CA CYS A 184 -4.53 21.55 -2.29
C CYS A 184 -5.52 20.41 -2.01
N LEU A 185 -5.41 19.73 -0.89
CA LEU A 185 -6.33 18.67 -0.51
C LEU A 185 -7.72 19.23 -0.17
N SER A 186 -7.79 20.31 0.62
CA SER A 186 -9.06 20.96 0.97
C SER A 186 -9.82 21.43 -0.26
N ASP A 187 -9.16 22.07 -1.21
CA ASP A 187 -9.78 22.51 -2.47
C ASP A 187 -10.29 21.33 -3.32
N ALA A 188 -9.47 20.26 -3.48
CA ALA A 188 -9.88 19.10 -4.26
C ALA A 188 -11.09 18.39 -3.63
N VAL A 189 -11.14 18.32 -2.30
CA VAL A 189 -12.27 17.78 -1.54
C VAL A 189 -13.51 18.67 -1.71
N ALA A 190 -13.37 19.99 -1.50
CA ALA A 190 -14.46 20.94 -1.64
C ALA A 190 -15.05 20.90 -3.06
N ALA A 191 -14.19 20.93 -4.10
CA ALA A 191 -14.62 20.81 -5.50
C ALA A 191 -15.41 19.53 -5.78
N THR A 192 -15.01 18.41 -5.18
CA THR A 192 -15.70 17.13 -5.36
C THR A 192 -17.04 17.12 -4.61
N VAL A 193 -17.04 17.56 -3.35
CA VAL A 193 -18.25 17.57 -2.51
C VAL A 193 -19.29 18.55 -3.06
N SER A 194 -18.89 19.71 -3.60
CA SER A 194 -19.80 20.66 -4.25
C SER A 194 -20.52 20.09 -5.47
N SER A 195 -19.95 19.06 -6.12
CA SER A 195 -20.60 18.32 -7.20
C SER A 195 -21.59 17.23 -6.69
N GLY A 196 -21.83 17.13 -5.39
CA GLY A 196 -22.69 16.12 -4.77
C GLY A 196 -22.07 14.73 -4.67
N ARG A 197 -20.72 14.62 -4.77
CA ARG A 197 -20.00 13.33 -4.77
C ARG A 197 -19.11 13.18 -3.54
N SER A 198 -18.95 11.95 -3.07
CA SER A 198 -18.12 11.61 -1.90
C SER A 198 -16.63 11.58 -2.22
N VAL A 199 -15.82 11.80 -1.19
CA VAL A 199 -14.37 11.70 -1.25
C VAL A 199 -13.85 10.68 -0.24
N ILE A 200 -12.88 9.86 -0.66
CA ILE A 200 -12.09 8.99 0.22
C ILE A 200 -10.65 9.48 0.21
N ILE A 201 -10.06 9.70 1.38
CA ILE A 201 -8.64 10.00 1.54
C ILE A 201 -7.97 8.86 2.30
N VAL A 202 -6.93 8.30 1.70
CA VAL A 202 -6.16 7.19 2.27
C VAL A 202 -4.76 7.64 2.63
N THR A 203 -4.36 7.37 3.86
CA THR A 203 -3.04 7.68 4.41
C THR A 203 -2.35 6.43 4.94
N ALA A 204 -1.05 6.49 5.11
CA ALA A 204 -0.27 5.36 5.62
C ALA A 204 -0.48 5.09 7.11
N THR A 205 -0.82 6.13 7.91
CA THR A 205 -0.98 6.03 9.37
C THR A 205 -2.32 6.59 9.85
N GLY A 206 -2.79 6.08 11.00
CA GLY A 206 -3.98 6.62 11.66
C GLY A 206 -3.77 8.05 12.17
N GLU A 207 -2.54 8.41 12.53
CA GLU A 207 -2.16 9.76 12.97
C GLU A 207 -2.28 10.78 11.83
N ASP A 208 -1.75 10.44 10.65
CA ASP A 208 -1.93 11.28 9.45
C ASP A 208 -3.40 11.39 9.07
N ALA A 209 -4.15 10.28 9.15
CA ALA A 209 -5.59 10.29 8.88
C ALA A 209 -6.33 11.25 9.82
N ALA A 210 -6.05 11.18 11.13
CA ALA A 210 -6.66 12.06 12.12
C ALA A 210 -6.26 13.54 11.91
N ARG A 211 -5.01 13.79 11.49
CA ARG A 211 -4.53 15.15 11.17
C ARG A 211 -5.27 15.73 9.96
N TYR A 212 -5.38 14.97 8.87
CA TYR A 212 -6.09 15.42 7.68
C TYR A 212 -7.60 15.55 7.93
N ALA A 213 -8.21 14.65 8.70
CA ALA A 213 -9.62 14.76 9.04
C ALA A 213 -9.92 16.07 9.78
N ARG A 214 -9.17 16.40 10.83
CA ARG A 214 -9.30 17.66 11.56
C ARG A 214 -9.06 18.88 10.66
N ALA A 215 -8.02 18.86 9.85
CA ALA A 215 -7.72 19.97 8.95
C ALA A 215 -8.87 20.22 7.96
N LEU A 216 -9.47 19.18 7.41
CA LEU A 216 -10.60 19.28 6.49
C LEU A 216 -11.87 19.76 7.20
N GLU A 217 -12.14 19.32 8.42
CA GLU A 217 -13.27 19.82 9.21
C GLU A 217 -13.12 21.32 9.50
N GLU A 218 -11.90 21.76 9.88
CA GLU A 218 -11.58 23.17 10.10
C GLU A 218 -11.73 24.01 8.83
N ASP A 219 -11.22 23.52 7.69
CA ASP A 219 -11.20 24.26 6.43
C ASP A 219 -12.57 24.33 5.75
N LEU A 220 -13.38 23.26 5.84
CA LEU A 220 -14.59 23.09 5.08
C LEU A 220 -15.89 23.22 5.91
N GLY A 221 -15.80 23.11 7.23
CA GLY A 221 -16.98 23.08 8.10
C GLY A 221 -17.93 21.89 7.86
N VAL A 222 -17.42 20.80 7.25
CA VAL A 222 -18.18 19.60 6.91
C VAL A 222 -17.69 18.43 7.76
N PRO A 223 -18.58 17.61 8.33
CA PRO A 223 -18.17 16.44 9.10
C PRO A 223 -17.32 15.46 8.29
N VAL A 224 -16.24 14.99 8.86
CA VAL A 224 -15.31 14.02 8.27
C VAL A 224 -15.35 12.72 9.04
N ALA A 225 -15.66 11.62 8.38
CA ALA A 225 -15.63 10.30 8.98
C ALA A 225 -14.20 9.73 9.00
N LEU A 226 -13.68 9.44 10.19
CA LEU A 226 -12.34 8.87 10.38
C LEU A 226 -12.43 7.35 10.57
N THR A 227 -11.77 6.55 9.70
CA THR A 227 -11.77 5.09 9.77
C THR A 227 -10.36 4.50 9.76
N GLY A 228 -10.21 3.28 10.30
CA GLY A 228 -8.92 2.57 10.40
C GLY A 228 -8.16 2.87 11.70
N GLY A 229 -6.96 2.31 11.84
CA GLY A 229 -6.15 2.50 13.06
C GLY A 229 -6.87 2.04 14.33
N ASP A 230 -6.96 2.93 15.32
CA ASP A 230 -7.53 2.68 16.65
C ASP A 230 -9.06 2.84 16.71
N VAL A 231 -9.73 2.99 15.57
CA VAL A 231 -11.19 3.11 15.51
C VAL A 231 -11.85 1.80 15.96
N SER A 232 -12.82 1.90 16.88
CA SER A 232 -13.50 0.71 17.43
C SER A 232 -14.22 -0.11 16.34
N PRO A 233 -14.44 -1.42 16.54
CA PRO A 233 -15.20 -2.24 15.59
C PRO A 233 -16.62 -1.73 15.34
N GLU A 234 -17.31 -1.20 16.37
CA GLU A 234 -18.63 -0.59 16.27
C GLU A 234 -18.59 0.64 15.36
N GLU A 235 -17.67 1.56 15.59
CA GLU A 235 -17.53 2.77 14.80
C GLU A 235 -17.14 2.47 13.35
N ARG A 236 -16.23 1.51 13.14
CA ARG A 236 -15.85 1.08 11.78
C ARG A 236 -17.04 0.53 11.00
N TYR A 237 -17.87 -0.28 11.64
CA TYR A 237 -19.09 -0.77 11.02
C TYR A 237 -20.11 0.36 10.77
N ARG A 238 -20.26 1.29 11.71
CA ARG A 238 -21.14 2.46 11.59
C ARG A 238 -20.75 3.32 10.38
N ILE A 239 -19.46 3.60 10.21
CA ILE A 239 -18.94 4.35 9.05
C ILE A 239 -19.23 3.61 7.75
N HIS A 240 -18.95 2.30 7.70
CA HIS A 240 -19.25 1.47 6.54
C HIS A 240 -20.73 1.53 6.17
N ALA A 241 -21.62 1.33 7.15
CA ALA A 241 -23.05 1.38 6.96
C ALA A 241 -23.55 2.76 6.50
N ALA A 242 -23.09 3.84 7.15
CA ALA A 242 -23.46 5.19 6.79
C ALA A 242 -22.99 5.58 5.38
N ALA A 243 -21.78 5.17 4.99
CA ALA A 243 -21.25 5.39 3.65
C ALA A 243 -22.03 4.63 2.59
N THR A 244 -22.42 3.37 2.87
CA THR A 244 -23.27 2.56 1.98
C THR A 244 -24.61 3.24 1.71
N LEU A 245 -25.18 3.91 2.72
CA LEU A 245 -26.43 4.67 2.60
C LEU A 245 -26.23 6.09 2.02
N GLY A 246 -25.01 6.45 1.59
CA GLY A 246 -24.72 7.75 1.00
C GLY A 246 -24.76 8.92 1.99
N ARG A 247 -24.56 8.67 3.28
CA ARG A 247 -24.67 9.70 4.34
C ARG A 247 -23.37 10.41 4.67
N LEU A 248 -22.25 9.94 4.10
CA LEU A 248 -20.90 10.47 4.39
C LEU A 248 -20.30 11.13 3.14
N PRO A 249 -20.11 12.47 3.16
CA PRO A 249 -19.45 13.17 2.07
C PRO A 249 -17.94 12.91 2.03
N ILE A 250 -17.30 12.80 3.18
CA ILE A 250 -15.85 12.68 3.30
C ILE A 250 -15.49 11.54 4.26
N VAL A 251 -14.65 10.63 3.79
CA VAL A 251 -14.07 9.56 4.60
C VAL A 251 -12.55 9.66 4.53
N VAL A 252 -11.89 9.74 5.68
CA VAL A 252 -10.44 9.74 5.81
C VAL A 252 -10.01 8.51 6.60
N GLY A 253 -8.95 7.84 6.19
CA GLY A 253 -8.50 6.67 6.95
C GLY A 253 -7.21 6.05 6.42
N THR A 254 -6.89 4.89 6.98
CA THR A 254 -5.76 4.09 6.52
C THR A 254 -6.18 3.18 5.35
N ARG A 255 -5.35 2.21 4.95
CA ARG A 255 -5.62 1.37 3.78
C ARG A 255 -7.04 0.77 3.72
N SER A 256 -7.68 0.49 4.86
CA SER A 256 -9.06 -0.01 4.88
C SER A 256 -10.07 1.01 4.38
N ALA A 257 -9.77 2.30 4.42
CA ALA A 257 -10.65 3.33 3.87
C ALA A 257 -10.87 3.17 2.36
N ALA A 258 -9.89 2.64 1.63
CA ALA A 258 -10.02 2.37 0.20
C ALA A 258 -11.17 1.40 -0.14
N TRP A 259 -11.68 0.66 0.84
CA TRP A 259 -12.79 -0.28 0.70
C TRP A 259 -14.13 0.25 1.20
N VAL A 260 -14.20 1.47 1.75
CA VAL A 260 -15.47 2.04 2.22
C VAL A 260 -16.40 2.27 1.04
N PRO A 261 -17.61 1.68 1.02
CA PRO A 261 -18.56 1.85 -0.08
C PRO A 261 -19.20 3.23 -0.01
N CYS A 262 -19.04 4.03 -1.05
CA CYS A 262 -19.68 5.33 -1.15
C CYS A 262 -20.74 5.28 -2.24
N ALA A 263 -21.94 5.81 -1.97
CA ALA A 263 -23.05 5.74 -2.93
C ALA A 263 -22.76 6.49 -4.24
N GLN A 264 -22.00 7.58 -4.16
CA GLN A 264 -21.59 8.41 -5.30
C GLN A 264 -20.12 8.83 -5.14
N LEU A 265 -19.22 7.88 -5.31
CA LEU A 265 -17.79 8.16 -5.18
C LEU A 265 -17.30 9.10 -6.28
N GLY A 266 -16.74 10.25 -5.90
CA GLY A 266 -16.22 11.27 -6.81
C GLY A 266 -14.70 11.26 -6.93
N LEU A 267 -14.02 11.06 -5.81
CA LEU A 267 -12.57 11.15 -5.76
C LEU A 267 -11.98 10.18 -4.73
N ILE A 268 -10.90 9.50 -5.10
CA ILE A 268 -10.02 8.82 -4.16
C ILE A 268 -8.70 9.58 -4.13
N VAL A 269 -8.27 9.97 -2.93
CA VAL A 269 -6.96 10.58 -2.69
C VAL A 269 -6.08 9.58 -1.98
N ILE A 270 -4.84 9.40 -2.45
CA ILE A 270 -3.82 8.57 -1.79
C ILE A 270 -2.65 9.47 -1.44
N CYS A 271 -2.33 9.55 -0.15
CA CYS A 271 -1.17 10.28 0.34
C CYS A 271 0.00 9.31 0.56
N ASP A 272 1.16 9.62 -0.05
CA ASP A 272 2.39 8.82 0.05
C ASP A 272 2.21 7.36 -0.41
N ASP A 273 1.80 7.18 -1.66
CA ASP A 273 1.42 5.89 -2.28
C ASP A 273 2.51 4.82 -2.27
N GLY A 274 3.77 5.22 -2.13
CA GLY A 274 4.92 4.32 -2.00
C GLY A 274 5.10 3.71 -0.60
N ASP A 275 4.28 4.05 0.40
CA ASP A 275 4.41 3.51 1.75
C ASP A 275 3.95 2.05 1.83
N ASP A 276 4.77 1.18 2.40
CA ASP A 276 4.51 -0.26 2.54
C ASP A 276 3.29 -0.59 3.43
N ARG A 277 2.89 0.33 4.32
CA ARG A 277 1.70 0.22 5.15
C ARG A 277 0.39 0.32 4.35
N LEU A 278 0.44 0.86 3.13
CA LEU A 278 -0.70 0.88 2.20
C LEU A 278 -0.92 -0.46 1.49
N ARG A 279 -0.01 -1.42 1.64
CA ARG A 279 -0.17 -2.78 1.16
C ARG A 279 -0.88 -3.64 2.19
N GLU A 280 -1.82 -4.49 1.74
CA GLU A 280 -2.48 -5.47 2.61
C GLU A 280 -1.48 -6.57 3.01
N ARG A 281 -1.43 -6.86 4.32
CA ARG A 281 -0.53 -7.89 4.86
C ARG A 281 -1.08 -9.31 4.70
N ARG A 282 -2.41 -9.44 4.74
CA ARG A 282 -3.11 -10.69 4.49
C ARG A 282 -3.23 -10.93 2.99
N PHE A 283 -3.35 -12.19 2.60
CA PHE A 283 -3.69 -12.51 1.22
C PHE A 283 -5.02 -11.82 0.83
N PRO A 284 -5.11 -11.22 -0.35
CA PRO A 284 -4.27 -11.32 -1.55
C PRO A 284 -3.11 -10.32 -1.64
N ARG A 285 -2.80 -9.52 -0.61
CA ARG A 285 -1.70 -8.58 -0.53
C ARG A 285 -1.73 -7.46 -1.58
N CYS A 286 -2.92 -7.10 -2.05
CA CYS A 286 -3.13 -5.93 -2.90
C CYS A 286 -2.77 -4.64 -2.14
N ASP A 287 -2.35 -3.61 -2.84
CA ASP A 287 -2.17 -2.30 -2.23
C ASP A 287 -3.32 -1.33 -2.58
N VAL A 288 -3.34 -0.21 -1.88
CA VAL A 288 -4.39 0.81 -2.04
C VAL A 288 -4.46 1.36 -3.46
N LEU A 289 -3.32 1.52 -4.14
CA LEU A 289 -3.30 2.04 -5.51
C LEU A 289 -3.98 1.06 -6.49
N ASP A 290 -3.76 -0.26 -6.33
CA ASP A 290 -4.46 -1.27 -7.13
C ASP A 290 -5.97 -1.23 -6.89
N VAL A 291 -6.40 -1.10 -5.62
CA VAL A 291 -7.81 -0.99 -5.26
C VAL A 291 -8.43 0.27 -5.85
N ALA A 292 -7.76 1.42 -5.68
CA ALA A 292 -8.23 2.71 -6.19
C ALA A 292 -8.38 2.71 -7.71
N VAL A 293 -7.42 2.16 -8.45
CA VAL A 293 -7.49 2.05 -9.92
C VAL A 293 -8.71 1.24 -10.35
N GLN A 294 -9.00 0.10 -9.69
CA GLN A 294 -10.19 -0.69 -10.03
C GLN A 294 -11.49 0.02 -9.64
N ARG A 295 -11.53 0.67 -8.47
CA ARG A 295 -12.70 1.44 -8.05
C ARG A 295 -12.97 2.62 -8.98
N CYS A 296 -11.94 3.38 -9.35
CA CYS A 296 -12.09 4.47 -10.32
C CYS A 296 -12.65 3.98 -11.67
N ALA A 297 -12.22 2.79 -12.12
CA ALA A 297 -12.72 2.22 -13.37
C ALA A 297 -14.17 1.73 -13.29
N VAL A 298 -14.60 1.22 -12.11
CA VAL A 298 -15.96 0.68 -11.90
C VAL A 298 -16.94 1.79 -11.54
N GLU A 299 -16.54 2.70 -10.63
CA GLU A 299 -17.42 3.71 -10.04
C GLU A 299 -17.36 5.06 -10.78
N GLY A 300 -16.49 5.20 -11.77
CA GLY A 300 -16.32 6.47 -12.48
C GLY A 300 -15.76 7.59 -11.60
N ALA A 301 -14.92 7.25 -10.61
CA ALA A 301 -14.31 8.20 -9.71
C ALA A 301 -13.00 8.77 -10.27
N GLY A 302 -12.62 9.96 -9.82
CA GLY A 302 -11.27 10.51 -10.01
C GLY A 302 -10.25 9.87 -9.08
N LEU A 303 -8.97 10.03 -9.41
CA LEU A 303 -7.83 9.64 -8.56
C LEU A 303 -6.86 10.80 -8.41
N LEU A 304 -6.45 11.07 -7.18
CA LEU A 304 -5.38 12.00 -6.85
C LEU A 304 -4.33 11.28 -6.00
N VAL A 305 -3.16 11.03 -6.55
CA VAL A 305 -2.01 10.51 -5.79
C VAL A 305 -1.13 11.70 -5.44
N ALA A 306 -0.98 12.00 -4.16
CA ALA A 306 -0.22 13.16 -3.67
C ALA A 306 0.94 12.70 -2.78
N SER A 307 2.18 12.81 -3.27
CA SER A 307 3.38 12.32 -2.60
C SER A 307 4.55 13.28 -2.79
N PHE A 308 5.45 13.40 -1.79
CA PHE A 308 6.70 14.14 -1.94
C PHE A 308 7.69 13.38 -2.82
N ALA A 309 7.60 12.05 -2.80
CA ALA A 309 8.30 11.17 -3.73
C ALA A 309 7.26 10.44 -4.58
N ARG A 310 7.57 10.21 -5.83
CA ARG A 310 6.70 9.49 -6.76
C ARG A 310 7.03 8.01 -6.75
N SER A 311 6.04 7.13 -6.55
CA SER A 311 6.27 5.70 -6.69
C SER A 311 6.44 5.30 -8.16
N VAL A 312 7.21 4.23 -8.41
CA VAL A 312 7.37 3.66 -9.76
C VAL A 312 6.03 3.16 -10.31
N LYS A 313 5.13 2.68 -9.45
CA LYS A 313 3.76 2.30 -9.84
C LYS A 313 2.93 3.48 -10.32
N ALA A 314 2.95 4.59 -9.57
CA ALA A 314 2.26 5.83 -9.98
C ALA A 314 2.84 6.39 -11.27
N GLN A 315 4.19 6.33 -11.45
CA GLN A 315 4.84 6.72 -12.70
C GLN A 315 4.42 5.84 -13.88
N ALA A 316 4.23 4.54 -13.68
CA ALA A 316 3.72 3.65 -14.72
C ALA A 316 2.28 4.02 -15.16
N LEU A 317 1.43 4.48 -14.25
CA LEU A 317 0.10 5.01 -14.60
C LEU A 317 0.19 6.28 -15.45
N VAL A 318 1.15 7.16 -15.15
CA VAL A 318 1.40 8.37 -15.97
C VAL A 318 1.94 7.98 -17.35
N ARG A 319 2.95 7.12 -17.42
CA ARG A 319 3.56 6.68 -18.69
C ARG A 319 2.56 5.96 -19.60
N SER A 320 1.62 5.21 -19.04
CA SER A 320 0.55 4.56 -19.79
C SER A 320 -0.56 5.52 -20.27
N GLY A 321 -0.54 6.79 -19.88
CA GLY A 321 -1.59 7.76 -20.17
C GLY A 321 -2.88 7.56 -19.36
N TRP A 322 -2.89 6.66 -18.37
CA TRP A 322 -4.05 6.43 -17.50
C TRP A 322 -4.27 7.56 -16.50
N ALA A 323 -3.20 8.21 -16.04
CA ALA A 323 -3.21 9.41 -15.21
C ALA A 323 -2.31 10.50 -15.82
N VAL A 324 -2.52 11.75 -15.42
CA VAL A 324 -1.67 12.87 -15.81
C VAL A 324 -0.69 13.22 -14.70
N SER A 325 0.52 13.68 -15.06
CA SER A 325 1.48 14.22 -14.11
C SER A 325 1.12 15.68 -13.78
N LEU A 326 1.13 16.01 -12.50
CA LEU A 326 1.04 17.38 -12.00
C LEU A 326 2.29 17.70 -11.20
N ASP A 327 3.27 18.27 -11.88
CA ASP A 327 4.50 18.74 -11.26
C ASP A 327 4.43 20.26 -11.05
N PRO A 328 5.00 20.77 -9.95
CA PRO A 328 4.99 22.20 -9.68
C PRO A 328 5.88 22.95 -10.67
N ALA A 329 5.53 24.20 -10.95
CA ALA A 329 6.38 25.08 -11.75
C ALA A 329 7.77 25.23 -11.08
N PRO A 330 8.87 25.34 -11.85
CA PRO A 330 10.23 25.39 -11.30
C PRO A 330 10.46 26.51 -10.26
N GLY A 331 9.76 27.63 -10.38
CA GLY A 331 9.80 28.72 -9.40
C GLY A 331 9.18 28.29 -8.07
N ALA A 332 7.93 27.81 -8.11
CA ALA A 332 7.20 27.33 -6.93
C ALA A 332 7.93 26.16 -6.23
N LEU A 333 8.57 25.28 -7.02
CA LEU A 333 9.37 24.19 -6.47
C LEU A 333 10.54 24.72 -5.63
N ARG A 334 11.33 25.66 -6.18
CA ARG A 334 12.47 26.26 -5.47
C ARG A 334 12.05 27.03 -4.21
N ASP A 335 10.92 27.72 -4.29
CA ASP A 335 10.41 28.54 -3.19
C ASP A 335 9.81 27.70 -2.05
N ALA A 336 9.39 26.45 -2.33
CA ALA A 336 8.72 25.56 -1.39
C ALA A 336 9.61 24.43 -0.82
N THR A 337 10.86 24.29 -1.31
CA THR A 337 11.72 23.15 -0.93
C THR A 337 13.00 23.59 -0.21
N PRO A 338 13.60 22.71 0.62
CA PRO A 338 14.90 22.97 1.24
C PRO A 338 16.04 22.87 0.21
N ARG A 339 17.20 23.41 0.59
CA ARG A 339 18.45 23.26 -0.17
C ARG A 339 19.18 22.01 0.27
N VAL A 340 19.19 20.99 -0.56
CA VAL A 340 19.78 19.69 -0.19
C VAL A 340 21.25 19.64 -0.63
N HIS A 341 22.13 19.24 0.28
CA HIS A 341 23.54 18.99 0.08
C HIS A 341 23.87 17.52 0.29
N LEU A 342 24.85 17.02 -0.43
CA LEU A 342 25.37 15.66 -0.26
C LEU A 342 26.73 15.70 0.45
N HIS A 343 26.96 14.77 1.34
CA HIS A 343 28.27 14.49 1.92
C HIS A 343 28.65 13.05 1.59
N GLY A 344 29.16 12.87 0.38
CA GLY A 344 29.61 11.60 -0.16
C GLY A 344 31.13 11.38 0.03
N ALA A 345 31.71 10.50 -0.78
CA ALA A 345 33.13 10.15 -0.69
C ALA A 345 34.04 11.37 -0.96
N THR A 346 33.73 12.18 -1.97
CA THR A 346 34.54 13.35 -2.34
C THR A 346 34.56 14.42 -1.25
N GLU A 347 33.41 14.70 -0.62
CA GLU A 347 33.31 15.64 0.49
C GLU A 347 34.03 15.11 1.73
N ALA A 348 33.92 13.80 1.99
CA ALA A 348 34.64 13.15 3.08
C ALA A 348 36.16 13.22 2.92
N GLU A 349 36.68 13.02 1.70
CA GLU A 349 38.11 13.16 1.40
C GLU A 349 38.58 14.60 1.60
N ARG A 350 37.81 15.60 1.15
CA ARG A 350 38.14 17.03 1.34
C ARG A 350 38.15 17.45 2.81
N GLU A 351 37.28 16.83 3.63
CA GLU A 351 37.22 17.10 5.07
C GLU A 351 38.30 16.33 5.87
N GLY A 352 38.98 15.38 5.23
CA GLY A 352 40.04 14.56 5.84
C GLY A 352 39.50 13.52 6.85
N ALA A 353 40.25 13.25 7.93
CA ALA A 353 39.88 12.20 8.89
C ALA A 353 38.47 12.40 9.51
N SER A 354 38.07 13.63 9.75
CA SER A 354 36.74 13.95 10.30
C SER A 354 35.61 13.71 9.31
N GLY A 355 35.85 13.79 8.01
CA GLY A 355 34.86 13.52 6.97
C GLY A 355 34.45 12.05 6.87
N HIS A 356 35.30 11.14 7.30
CA HIS A 356 35.03 9.70 7.35
C HIS A 356 34.35 9.24 8.65
N MET A 357 34.13 10.16 9.59
CA MET A 357 33.35 9.85 10.79
C MET A 357 31.87 9.68 10.43
N ARG A 358 31.16 8.88 11.22
CA ARG A 358 29.73 8.65 11.02
C ARG A 358 28.93 9.96 11.07
N ILE A 359 29.30 10.86 11.99
CA ILE A 359 28.79 12.23 12.08
C ILE A 359 29.95 13.17 11.69
N PRO A 360 30.07 13.56 10.42
CA PRO A 360 31.16 14.41 9.98
C PRO A 360 31.04 15.84 10.53
N GLN A 361 32.13 16.59 10.48
CA GLN A 361 32.15 17.98 10.94
C GLN A 361 31.14 18.86 10.19
N ALA A 362 30.91 18.59 8.90
CA ALA A 362 29.87 19.26 8.12
C ALA A 362 28.47 19.11 8.77
N ALA A 363 28.13 17.90 9.22
CA ALA A 363 26.87 17.66 9.92
C ALA A 363 26.82 18.41 11.26
N LEU A 364 27.88 18.33 12.08
CA LEU A 364 27.93 19.06 13.37
C LEU A 364 27.85 20.58 13.19
N ARG A 365 28.48 21.13 12.15
CA ARG A 365 28.37 22.58 11.82
C ARG A 365 26.92 22.93 11.47
N MET A 366 26.27 22.15 10.61
CA MET A 366 24.87 22.37 10.22
C MET A 366 23.92 22.28 11.41
N ILE A 367 24.12 21.30 12.31
CA ILE A 367 23.33 21.19 13.54
C ILE A 367 23.47 22.44 14.41
N ARG A 368 24.72 22.88 14.69
CA ARG A 368 24.97 24.08 15.50
C ARG A 368 24.37 25.33 14.89
N GLN A 369 24.46 25.48 13.57
CA GLN A 369 23.84 26.61 12.86
C GLN A 369 22.32 26.54 12.95
N GLY A 370 21.73 25.38 12.61
CA GLY A 370 20.27 25.20 12.66
C GLY A 370 19.67 25.43 14.06
N LEU A 371 20.37 25.02 15.12
CA LEU A 371 19.93 25.27 16.51
C LEU A 371 19.85 26.75 16.89
N ARG A 372 20.48 27.66 16.16
CA ARG A 372 20.33 29.11 16.36
C ARG A 372 19.00 29.64 15.80
N GLU A 373 18.40 28.89 14.88
CA GLU A 373 17.20 29.29 14.15
C GLU A 373 15.95 28.47 14.55
N GLY A 374 16.16 27.28 15.16
CA GLY A 374 15.08 26.42 15.58
C GLY A 374 15.45 24.95 15.77
N PRO A 375 14.49 24.06 15.72
CA PRO A 375 14.73 22.62 15.86
C PRO A 375 15.42 22.05 14.61
N VAL A 376 16.25 21.01 14.85
CA VAL A 376 17.02 20.30 13.82
C VAL A 376 16.63 18.83 13.83
N LEU A 377 16.30 18.27 12.66
CA LEU A 377 15.99 16.86 12.48
C LEU A 377 17.26 16.07 12.13
N ILE A 378 17.45 14.92 12.76
CA ILE A 378 18.43 13.92 12.38
C ILE A 378 17.68 12.61 12.10
N GLN A 379 17.58 12.22 10.84
CA GLN A 379 17.02 10.92 10.49
C GLN A 379 18.14 9.87 10.47
N VAL A 380 17.90 8.75 11.16
CA VAL A 380 18.81 7.60 11.20
C VAL A 380 18.09 6.34 10.74
N ALA A 381 18.81 5.39 10.15
CA ALA A 381 18.21 4.13 9.73
C ALA A 381 17.55 3.40 10.92
N ALA A 382 16.33 2.86 10.74
CA ALA A 382 15.63 2.11 11.77
C ALA A 382 16.43 0.86 12.20
N SER A 383 16.49 0.60 13.51
CA SER A 383 16.95 -0.67 14.04
C SER A 383 15.94 -1.77 13.70
N GLY A 384 16.39 -2.92 13.21
CA GLY A 384 15.50 -4.08 12.98
C GLY A 384 15.45 -4.63 11.55
N TYR A 385 15.94 -3.91 10.56
CA TYR A 385 16.15 -4.47 9.22
C TYR A 385 17.51 -5.16 9.13
N TRP A 386 17.59 -6.28 8.42
CA TRP A 386 18.73 -7.21 8.25
C TRP A 386 20.11 -6.58 8.49
N PRO A 387 20.98 -7.21 9.30
CA PRO A 387 22.27 -6.64 9.67
C PRO A 387 23.23 -6.66 8.48
N THR A 388 23.11 -5.68 7.59
CA THR A 388 24.12 -5.43 6.56
C THR A 388 25.45 -5.18 7.27
N VAL A 389 26.49 -5.87 6.85
CA VAL A 389 27.83 -5.72 7.42
C VAL A 389 28.72 -4.88 6.51
N VAL A 390 29.57 -4.10 7.15
CA VAL A 390 30.54 -3.22 6.50
C VAL A 390 31.95 -3.52 7.01
N CYS A 391 32.93 -3.18 6.23
CA CYS A 391 34.33 -3.23 6.67
C CYS A 391 34.51 -2.35 7.92
N ARG A 392 35.09 -2.93 8.98
CA ARG A 392 35.33 -2.18 10.21
C ARG A 392 36.30 -1.03 10.01
N ARG A 393 37.26 -1.17 9.07
CA ARG A 393 38.32 -0.20 8.84
C ARG A 393 37.89 0.99 7.99
N CYS A 394 37.24 0.78 6.86
CA CYS A 394 36.92 1.85 5.91
C CYS A 394 35.40 2.09 5.71
N GLY A 395 34.54 1.30 6.34
CA GLY A 395 33.09 1.46 6.18
C GLY A 395 32.51 0.90 4.87
N GLU A 396 33.37 0.39 3.96
CA GLU A 396 32.90 -0.18 2.69
C GLU A 396 32.00 -1.40 2.94
N ARG A 397 30.95 -1.56 2.11
CA ARG A 397 30.00 -2.66 2.24
C ARG A 397 30.66 -4.01 1.98
N ALA A 398 30.35 -4.96 2.82
CA ALA A 398 30.73 -6.33 2.58
C ALA A 398 29.84 -6.95 1.49
N ARG A 399 30.46 -7.30 0.37
CA ARG A 399 29.79 -7.95 -0.77
C ARG A 399 30.30 -9.37 -0.97
N CYS A 400 29.42 -10.22 -1.46
CA CYS A 400 29.73 -11.57 -1.85
C CYS A 400 30.70 -11.60 -3.05
N ARG A 401 31.77 -12.37 -2.95
CA ARG A 401 32.72 -12.51 -4.05
C ARG A 401 32.15 -13.25 -5.27
N HIS A 402 31.08 -14.02 -5.07
CA HIS A 402 30.49 -14.84 -6.13
C HIS A 402 29.43 -14.12 -6.94
N CYS A 403 28.53 -13.36 -6.27
CA CYS A 403 27.39 -12.71 -6.95
C CYS A 403 27.29 -11.21 -6.66
N SER A 404 28.29 -10.63 -5.96
CA SER A 404 28.29 -9.23 -5.51
C SER A 404 27.10 -8.82 -4.61
N GLY A 405 26.28 -9.78 -4.17
CA GLY A 405 25.18 -9.57 -3.26
C GLY A 405 25.64 -9.13 -1.87
N PRO A 406 24.78 -8.48 -1.07
CA PRO A 406 25.13 -8.01 0.27
C PRO A 406 25.37 -9.20 1.21
N LEU A 407 26.38 -9.08 2.07
CA LEU A 407 26.62 -10.03 3.14
C LEU A 407 25.87 -9.60 4.41
N ALA A 408 25.35 -10.58 5.13
CA ALA A 408 24.68 -10.43 6.41
C ALA A 408 25.28 -11.40 7.45
N VAL A 409 25.18 -11.07 8.74
CA VAL A 409 25.55 -11.97 9.83
C VAL A 409 24.30 -12.69 10.29
N GLY A 410 24.32 -14.01 10.24
CA GLY A 410 23.27 -14.87 10.78
C GLY A 410 23.28 -14.90 12.31
N SER A 411 22.26 -15.51 12.91
CA SER A 411 22.10 -15.63 14.37
C SER A 411 23.24 -16.41 15.06
N GLY A 412 23.93 -17.29 14.31
CA GLY A 412 25.11 -18.04 14.76
C GLY A 412 26.44 -17.32 14.55
N GLY A 413 26.42 -16.07 14.03
CA GLY A 413 27.64 -15.31 13.75
C GLY A 413 28.30 -15.60 12.39
N GLU A 414 27.72 -16.52 11.59
CA GLU A 414 28.20 -16.80 10.24
C GLU A 414 27.83 -15.64 9.28
N VAL A 415 28.79 -15.35 8.38
CA VAL A 415 28.59 -14.33 7.33
C VAL A 415 28.05 -15.00 6.07
N THR A 416 26.83 -14.72 5.70
CA THR A 416 26.16 -15.32 4.54
C THR A 416 25.73 -14.26 3.52
N CYS A 417 25.67 -14.63 2.26
CA CYS A 417 25.15 -13.76 1.19
C CYS A 417 23.62 -13.81 1.16
N SER A 418 22.99 -12.63 1.22
CA SER A 418 21.52 -12.53 1.15
C SER A 418 20.94 -12.87 -0.24
N TRP A 419 21.78 -12.94 -1.29
CA TRP A 419 21.32 -13.29 -2.64
C TRP A 419 21.50 -14.77 -2.98
N CYS A 420 22.70 -15.30 -2.78
CA CYS A 420 23.03 -16.67 -3.19
C CYS A 420 23.19 -17.64 -2.02
N ALA A 421 22.90 -17.21 -0.80
CA ALA A 421 22.99 -17.96 0.45
C ALA A 421 24.36 -18.61 0.76
N ARG A 422 25.41 -18.29 0.00
CA ARG A 422 26.76 -18.82 0.24
C ARG A 422 27.37 -18.19 1.48
N THR A 423 27.96 -19.02 2.33
CA THR A 423 28.71 -18.58 3.50
C THR A 423 30.09 -18.04 3.07
N SER A 424 30.47 -16.91 3.63
CA SER A 424 31.77 -16.28 3.41
C SER A 424 32.67 -16.50 4.62
N GLN A 425 33.53 -17.53 4.58
CA GLN A 425 34.41 -17.86 5.68
C GLN A 425 35.64 -16.96 5.80
N SER A 426 36.05 -16.27 4.73
CA SER A 426 37.25 -15.41 4.68
C SER A 426 37.00 -14.17 3.83
N TRP A 427 36.12 -13.31 4.28
CA TRP A 427 35.87 -12.06 3.59
C TRP A 427 37.07 -11.10 3.75
N ARG A 428 37.42 -10.41 2.67
CA ARG A 428 38.42 -9.34 2.66
C ARG A 428 37.90 -8.15 1.90
N CYS A 429 38.02 -6.98 2.49
CA CYS A 429 37.53 -5.72 1.89
C CYS A 429 38.26 -5.45 0.56
N PRO A 430 37.53 -5.22 -0.55
CA PRO A 430 38.17 -4.91 -1.83
C PRO A 430 38.83 -3.52 -1.83
N HIS A 431 38.42 -2.61 -0.94
CA HIS A 431 38.93 -1.24 -0.88
C HIS A 431 40.17 -1.10 -0.01
N CYS A 432 40.17 -1.68 1.21
CA CYS A 432 41.28 -1.48 2.16
C CYS A 432 41.96 -2.78 2.63
N SER A 433 41.57 -3.91 2.07
CA SER A 433 42.05 -5.27 2.43
C SER A 433 41.82 -5.69 3.90
N GLY A 434 41.05 -4.93 4.67
CA GLY A 434 40.62 -5.27 6.04
C GLY A 434 39.78 -6.55 6.07
N THR A 435 39.88 -7.33 7.14
CA THR A 435 39.22 -8.63 7.29
C THR A 435 38.07 -8.61 8.32
N GLU A 436 38.01 -7.56 9.13
CA GLU A 436 37.00 -7.43 10.18
C GLU A 436 35.71 -6.75 9.66
N LEU A 437 34.59 -7.34 10.04
CA LEU A 437 33.28 -6.83 9.74
C LEU A 437 32.63 -6.23 10.99
N ARG A 438 31.79 -5.20 10.80
CA ARG A 438 30.91 -4.67 11.83
C ARG A 438 29.51 -4.48 11.27
N ALA A 439 28.50 -4.52 12.15
CA ALA A 439 27.14 -4.15 11.76
C ALA A 439 27.12 -2.69 11.25
N ALA A 440 26.42 -2.46 10.14
CA ALA A 440 26.36 -1.14 9.49
C ALA A 440 25.53 -0.12 10.26
N ARG A 441 24.88 -0.48 11.38
CA ARG A 441 23.81 0.30 11.98
C ARG A 441 24.10 0.75 13.41
N VAL A 442 23.79 2.01 13.65
CA VAL A 442 23.68 2.60 14.97
C VAL A 442 22.23 3.09 15.10
N GLY A 443 21.49 2.60 16.10
CA GLY A 443 20.09 2.98 16.33
C GLY A 443 19.93 4.44 16.77
N SER A 444 18.67 4.91 16.82
CA SER A 444 18.31 6.28 17.23
C SER A 444 18.81 6.62 18.63
N THR A 445 18.65 5.73 19.60
CA THR A 445 19.08 5.93 20.99
C THR A 445 20.60 6.22 21.07
N ARG A 446 21.40 5.37 20.45
CA ARG A 446 22.87 5.55 20.46
C ARG A 446 23.31 6.81 19.70
N THR A 447 22.57 7.18 18.65
CA THR A 447 22.82 8.44 17.94
C THR A 447 22.46 9.63 18.79
N ALA A 448 21.34 9.59 19.52
CA ALA A 448 20.95 10.65 20.46
C ALA A 448 21.99 10.86 21.55
N GLU A 449 22.53 9.76 22.14
CA GLU A 449 23.63 9.82 23.10
C GLU A 449 24.94 10.39 22.49
N GLU A 450 25.25 10.04 21.26
CA GLU A 450 26.44 10.55 20.57
C GLU A 450 26.31 12.05 20.27
N ILE A 451 25.11 12.50 19.86
CA ILE A 451 24.83 13.93 19.65
C ILE A 451 24.87 14.69 20.98
N ALA A 452 24.26 14.18 22.05
CA ALA A 452 24.30 14.82 23.38
C ALA A 452 25.73 15.00 23.90
N ARG A 453 26.63 14.03 23.65
CA ARG A 453 28.05 14.16 24.00
C ARG A 453 28.80 15.22 23.20
N ASN A 454 28.46 15.37 21.91
CA ASN A 454 29.10 16.35 21.01
C ASN A 454 28.51 17.76 21.17
N LEU A 455 27.29 17.87 21.74
CA LEU A 455 26.54 19.10 21.91
C LEU A 455 25.87 19.11 23.29
N PRO A 456 26.66 19.26 24.39
CA PRO A 456 26.16 19.10 25.75
C PRO A 456 25.08 20.13 26.15
N ASP A 457 25.06 21.30 25.50
CA ASP A 457 24.10 22.36 25.76
C ASP A 457 22.79 22.20 24.94
N ALA A 458 22.71 21.22 24.05
CA ALA A 458 21.54 21.02 23.20
C ALA A 458 20.53 20.06 23.86
N SER A 459 19.25 20.42 23.83
CA SER A 459 18.16 19.48 24.12
C SER A 459 18.08 18.45 23.00
N VAL A 460 18.12 17.15 23.32
CA VAL A 460 18.02 16.05 22.37
C VAL A 460 16.78 15.22 22.68
N LEU A 461 15.93 15.03 21.69
CA LEU A 461 14.75 14.16 21.74
C LEU A 461 14.94 12.98 20.79
N GLU A 462 14.45 11.81 21.19
CA GLU A 462 14.42 10.61 20.35
C GLU A 462 12.97 10.29 19.98
N SER A 463 12.75 9.96 18.69
CA SER A 463 11.47 9.47 18.18
C SER A 463 11.70 8.24 17.29
N SER A 464 11.09 7.13 17.66
CA SER A 464 11.22 5.85 16.94
C SER A 464 9.87 5.15 16.88
N ALA A 465 9.76 4.07 16.11
CA ALA A 465 8.53 3.29 16.05
C ALA A 465 8.08 2.75 17.42
N ALA A 466 9.04 2.50 18.34
CA ALA A 466 8.76 2.03 19.70
C ALA A 466 8.40 3.16 20.68
N HIS A 467 8.94 4.36 20.45
CA HIS A 467 8.78 5.53 21.32
C HIS A 467 8.50 6.76 20.46
N ARG A 468 7.33 6.79 19.84
CA ARG A 468 6.94 7.85 18.91
C ARG A 468 6.51 9.11 19.65
N ILE A 469 6.98 10.26 19.20
CA ILE A 469 6.48 11.56 19.65
C ILE A 469 5.26 11.90 18.80
N ASN A 470 4.06 11.67 19.35
CA ASN A 470 2.78 11.85 18.67
C ASN A 470 2.18 13.25 18.87
N ARG A 471 3.01 14.25 19.06
CA ARG A 471 2.57 15.64 19.23
C ARG A 471 3.37 16.57 18.36
N GLN A 472 2.76 17.64 17.91
CA GLN A 472 3.47 18.74 17.27
C GLN A 472 4.44 19.39 18.27
N LEU A 473 5.68 19.55 17.87
CA LEU A 473 6.70 20.18 18.69
C LEU A 473 6.72 21.69 18.47
N PRO A 474 6.98 22.48 19.54
CA PRO A 474 7.15 23.92 19.40
C PRO A 474 8.45 24.25 18.65
N SER A 475 8.48 25.41 17.98
CA SER A 475 9.65 25.93 17.27
C SER A 475 10.71 26.47 18.23
N ARG A 476 11.36 25.57 18.98
CA ARG A 476 12.47 25.93 19.90
C ARG A 476 13.72 25.10 19.57
N PRO A 477 14.93 25.62 19.86
CA PRO A 477 16.17 24.90 19.63
C PRO A 477 16.17 23.52 20.28
N THR A 478 16.11 22.47 19.50
CA THR A 478 16.08 21.07 19.94
C THR A 478 16.59 20.18 18.80
N VAL A 479 17.44 19.22 19.11
CA VAL A 479 17.79 18.16 18.16
C VAL A 479 16.77 17.03 18.29
N VAL A 480 16.13 16.65 17.20
CA VAL A 480 15.23 15.50 17.13
C VAL A 480 15.91 14.39 16.35
N VAL A 481 16.25 13.28 17.01
CA VAL A 481 16.78 12.08 16.36
C VAL A 481 15.62 11.12 16.09
N ALA A 482 15.30 10.90 14.82
CA ALA A 482 14.15 10.09 14.42
C ALA A 482 14.52 8.93 13.51
N THR A 483 13.73 7.85 13.59
CA THR A 483 13.74 6.80 12.58
C THR A 483 12.72 7.11 11.48
N PRO A 484 12.91 6.64 10.23
CA PRO A 484 12.01 6.94 9.12
C PRO A 484 10.53 6.63 9.43
N GLY A 485 9.69 7.63 9.23
CA GLY A 485 8.25 7.58 9.51
C GLY A 485 7.88 7.82 10.98
N ALA A 486 8.84 8.19 11.83
CA ALA A 486 8.60 8.61 13.20
C ALA A 486 9.01 10.07 13.48
N GLU A 487 9.29 10.84 12.44
CA GLU A 487 9.62 12.26 12.53
C GLU A 487 8.40 13.04 13.02
N PRO A 488 8.48 13.75 14.15
CA PRO A 488 7.37 14.59 14.62
C PRO A 488 7.27 15.88 13.78
N ASP A 489 6.06 16.36 13.59
CA ASP A 489 5.83 17.68 13.02
C ASP A 489 6.30 18.77 13.98
N VAL A 490 6.75 19.89 13.43
CA VAL A 490 7.22 21.07 14.18
C VAL A 490 6.49 22.31 13.68
N ASP A 491 6.10 23.18 14.60
CA ASP A 491 5.53 24.48 14.26
C ASP A 491 6.49 25.29 13.40
N GLY A 492 6.05 25.65 12.20
CA GLY A 492 6.87 26.37 11.22
C GLY A 492 7.98 25.54 10.55
N GLY A 493 8.11 24.24 10.86
CA GLY A 493 9.09 23.33 10.27
C GLY A 493 10.48 23.38 10.91
N TYR A 494 11.34 22.44 10.49
CA TYR A 494 12.72 22.35 10.99
C TYR A 494 13.64 23.38 10.34
N ALA A 495 14.61 23.87 11.12
CA ALA A 495 15.65 24.77 10.63
C ALA A 495 16.74 24.05 9.81
N ALA A 496 16.90 22.75 9.99
CA ALA A 496 17.76 21.90 9.16
C ALA A 496 17.35 20.43 9.31
N ALA A 497 17.70 19.58 8.32
CA ALA A 497 17.62 18.13 8.47
C ALA A 497 18.92 17.46 8.03
N ILE A 498 19.33 16.43 8.76
CA ILE A 498 20.49 15.60 8.45
C ILE A 498 20.02 14.15 8.32
N ILE A 499 20.26 13.54 7.17
CA ILE A 499 20.04 12.11 6.94
C ILE A 499 21.38 11.40 7.15
N LEU A 500 21.50 10.62 8.21
CA LEU A 500 22.71 9.85 8.50
C LEU A 500 22.62 8.43 7.94
N ASP A 501 23.77 7.83 7.69
CA ASP A 501 23.89 6.44 7.24
C ASP A 501 23.09 6.14 5.94
N ALA A 502 22.99 7.12 5.02
CA ALA A 502 22.21 7.02 3.80
C ALA A 502 22.56 5.77 2.96
N HIS A 503 23.84 5.40 2.91
CA HIS A 503 24.30 4.19 2.26
C HIS A 503 23.60 2.92 2.77
N ALA A 504 23.13 2.89 4.02
CA ALA A 504 22.50 1.71 4.62
C ALA A 504 21.14 1.39 4.01
N LEU A 505 20.35 2.39 3.63
CA LEU A 505 19.05 2.21 3.01
C LEU A 505 19.16 2.07 1.48
N ALA A 506 19.83 3.00 0.81
CA ALA A 506 19.94 3.01 -0.66
C ALA A 506 20.64 1.79 -1.26
N GLY A 507 21.53 1.14 -0.51
CA GLY A 507 22.26 0.00 -1.01
C GLY A 507 21.72 -1.36 -0.53
N ARG A 508 20.47 -1.44 -0.10
CA ARG A 508 19.81 -2.71 0.17
C ARG A 508 19.61 -3.50 -1.13
N ALA A 509 19.49 -4.83 -0.99
CA ALA A 509 19.44 -5.74 -2.13
C ALA A 509 18.06 -5.77 -2.82
N GLU A 510 17.05 -5.29 -2.14
CA GLU A 510 15.69 -5.37 -2.62
C GLU A 510 15.46 -4.39 -3.78
N LEU A 511 14.69 -4.84 -4.75
CA LEU A 511 14.34 -4.06 -5.94
C LEU A 511 13.75 -2.68 -5.59
N TRP A 512 13.07 -2.57 -4.45
CA TRP A 512 12.38 -1.36 -3.97
C TRP A 512 13.27 -0.43 -3.15
N ALA A 513 14.48 -0.85 -2.80
CA ALA A 513 15.33 -0.10 -1.88
C ALA A 513 15.68 1.32 -2.35
N PRO A 514 16.00 1.57 -3.63
CA PRO A 514 16.26 2.93 -4.12
C PRO A 514 15.02 3.83 -4.07
N GLU A 515 13.86 3.31 -4.44
CA GLU A 515 12.57 4.00 -4.38
C GLU A 515 12.20 4.36 -2.94
N GLU A 516 12.32 3.39 -2.03
CA GLU A 516 12.04 3.58 -0.61
C GLU A 516 13.01 4.57 0.06
N ALA A 517 14.28 4.58 -0.34
CA ALA A 517 15.26 5.56 0.11
C ALA A 517 14.84 6.99 -0.32
N ALA A 518 14.51 7.17 -1.60
CA ALA A 518 14.02 8.45 -2.11
C ALA A 518 12.79 8.92 -1.34
N ARG A 519 11.82 8.04 -1.15
CA ARG A 519 10.58 8.34 -0.44
C ARG A 519 10.84 8.81 1.00
N ARG A 520 11.57 8.04 1.77
CA ARG A 520 11.84 8.35 3.18
C ARG A 520 12.62 9.64 3.36
N TRP A 521 13.58 9.91 2.48
CA TRP A 521 14.40 11.11 2.60
C TRP A 521 13.65 12.35 2.10
N LEU A 522 12.90 12.27 1.00
CA LEU A 522 12.08 13.40 0.56
C LEU A 522 10.98 13.72 1.58
N ASN A 523 10.38 12.71 2.22
CA ASN A 523 9.43 12.92 3.31
C ASN A 523 10.08 13.66 4.50
N ALA A 524 11.25 13.22 4.96
CA ALA A 524 11.96 13.88 6.05
C ALA A 524 12.44 15.29 5.67
N LEU A 525 13.01 15.44 4.49
CA LEU A 525 13.48 16.74 3.98
C LEU A 525 12.32 17.72 3.76
N SER A 526 11.12 17.24 3.40
CA SER A 526 9.93 18.10 3.26
C SER A 526 9.52 18.79 4.57
N LEU A 527 9.95 18.27 5.74
CA LEU A 527 9.71 18.88 7.05
C LEU A 527 10.56 20.10 7.32
N VAL A 528 11.60 20.32 6.51
CA VAL A 528 12.48 21.49 6.62
C VAL A 528 11.81 22.70 6.00
N ARG A 529 11.99 23.85 6.63
CA ARG A 529 11.52 25.14 6.12
C ARG A 529 12.05 25.39 4.70
N PRO A 530 11.26 25.99 3.81
CA PRO A 530 11.73 26.37 2.48
C PRO A 530 13.03 27.17 2.52
N GLY A 531 13.96 26.85 1.62
CA GLY A 531 15.26 27.52 1.52
C GLY A 531 16.28 27.16 2.61
N HIS A 532 15.89 26.45 3.67
CA HIS A 532 16.80 25.99 4.74
C HIS A 532 17.57 24.72 4.32
N PRO A 533 18.70 24.41 4.98
CA PRO A 533 19.57 23.34 4.50
C PRO A 533 19.11 21.92 4.91
N GLY A 534 19.27 20.97 4.00
CA GLY A 534 19.27 19.54 4.25
C GLY A 534 20.63 18.93 3.91
N LEU A 535 21.08 17.92 4.65
CA LEU A 535 22.34 17.20 4.41
C LEU A 535 22.10 15.69 4.37
N VAL A 536 22.56 15.06 3.30
CA VAL A 536 22.54 13.59 3.19
C VAL A 536 23.96 13.07 3.34
N VAL A 537 24.22 12.27 4.38
CA VAL A 537 25.54 11.76 4.75
C VAL A 537 25.66 10.29 4.36
N GLY A 538 26.63 9.99 3.52
CA GLY A 538 26.96 8.66 3.03
C GLY A 538 26.94 8.55 1.52
N THR A 539 27.64 7.56 0.98
CA THR A 539 27.67 7.29 -0.45
C THR A 539 26.34 6.69 -0.91
N ILE A 540 25.70 7.33 -1.89
CA ILE A 540 24.43 6.92 -2.50
C ILE A 540 24.60 6.92 -4.03
N PRO A 541 23.72 6.24 -4.79
CA PRO A 541 23.72 6.30 -6.25
C PRO A 541 23.58 7.75 -6.76
N ASP A 542 24.39 8.15 -7.74
CA ASP A 542 24.41 9.52 -8.27
C ASP A 542 23.04 10.00 -8.72
N ALA A 543 22.26 9.15 -9.40
CA ALA A 543 20.93 9.48 -9.85
C ALA A 543 19.99 9.85 -8.69
N LEU A 544 20.07 9.12 -7.57
CA LEU A 544 19.32 9.41 -6.36
C LEU A 544 19.80 10.73 -5.73
N GLY A 545 21.11 10.92 -5.64
CA GLY A 545 21.70 12.16 -5.15
C GLY A 545 21.24 13.38 -5.93
N GLN A 546 21.26 13.32 -7.27
CA GLN A 546 20.78 14.39 -8.14
C GLN A 546 19.27 14.63 -7.97
N ALA A 547 18.48 13.58 -7.81
CA ALA A 547 17.04 13.71 -7.59
C ALA A 547 16.72 14.45 -6.28
N LEU A 548 17.47 14.18 -5.21
CA LEU A 548 17.33 14.87 -3.92
C LEU A 548 17.74 16.34 -4.00
N VAL A 549 18.91 16.63 -4.61
CA VAL A 549 19.45 18.01 -4.73
C VAL A 549 18.55 18.89 -5.59
N ARG A 550 18.00 18.34 -6.67
CA ARG A 550 17.11 19.07 -7.60
C ARG A 550 15.65 19.02 -7.21
N TRP A 551 15.29 18.24 -6.21
CA TRP A 551 13.91 17.91 -5.86
C TRP A 551 13.13 17.41 -7.08
N ALA A 552 13.67 16.38 -7.74
CA ALA A 552 13.15 15.83 -8.99
C ALA A 552 12.65 14.37 -8.82
N PRO A 553 11.61 14.13 -8.01
CA PRO A 553 11.10 12.76 -7.77
C PRO A 553 10.49 12.15 -9.02
N THR A 554 9.94 12.94 -9.92
CA THR A 554 9.32 12.48 -11.19
C THR A 554 10.38 11.90 -12.11
N ASP A 555 11.47 12.60 -12.36
CA ASP A 555 12.56 12.13 -13.22
C ASP A 555 13.21 10.87 -12.66
N TYR A 556 13.32 10.81 -11.32
CA TYR A 556 13.88 9.64 -10.65
C TYR A 556 12.98 8.42 -10.75
N ALA A 557 11.67 8.59 -10.54
CA ALA A 557 10.70 7.50 -10.70
C ALA A 557 10.64 7.00 -12.15
N ASP A 558 10.77 7.91 -13.13
CA ASP A 558 10.79 7.56 -14.56
C ASP A 558 12.02 6.73 -14.91
N ARG A 559 13.20 7.15 -14.43
CA ARG A 559 14.44 6.38 -14.56
C ARG A 559 14.34 5.00 -13.91
N LEU A 560 13.79 4.90 -12.68
CA LEU A 560 13.60 3.61 -12.03
C LEU A 560 12.63 2.72 -12.83
N LEU A 561 11.63 3.31 -13.47
CA LEU A 561 10.71 2.57 -14.34
C LEU A 561 11.43 2.03 -15.58
N ASP A 562 12.32 2.82 -16.21
CA ASP A 562 13.16 2.35 -17.33
C ASP A 562 14.06 1.18 -16.89
N GLU A 563 14.67 1.27 -15.71
CA GLU A 563 15.47 0.18 -15.15
C GLU A 563 14.63 -1.10 -14.92
N ARG A 564 13.36 -0.94 -14.41
CA ARG A 564 12.43 -2.06 -14.25
C ARG A 564 12.03 -2.68 -15.60
N GLU A 565 11.84 -1.84 -16.60
CA GLU A 565 11.50 -2.26 -17.95
C GLU A 565 12.64 -3.05 -18.59
N ALA A 566 13.88 -2.54 -18.50
CA ALA A 566 15.08 -3.22 -18.97
C ALA A 566 15.33 -4.57 -18.27
N LEU A 567 15.01 -4.67 -16.98
CA LEU A 567 15.16 -5.90 -16.21
C LEU A 567 13.95 -6.85 -16.34
N GLY A 568 12.87 -6.44 -16.97
CA GLY A 568 11.60 -7.18 -17.02
C GLY A 568 11.00 -7.39 -15.65
N CYS A 569 11.02 -6.34 -14.80
CA CYS A 569 10.48 -6.38 -13.45
C CYS A 569 9.19 -5.58 -13.33
N PHE A 570 8.40 -5.87 -12.30
CA PHE A 570 7.21 -5.09 -11.97
C PHE A 570 7.58 -3.61 -11.66
N PRO A 571 6.81 -2.60 -12.12
CA PRO A 571 5.48 -2.66 -12.75
C PRO A 571 5.48 -2.77 -14.28
N ALA A 572 6.63 -2.83 -14.95
CA ALA A 572 6.71 -2.97 -16.41
C ALA A 572 6.27 -4.36 -16.91
N THR A 573 6.31 -5.36 -16.05
CA THR A 573 5.81 -6.72 -16.29
C THR A 573 4.91 -7.17 -15.14
N THR A 574 4.15 -8.22 -15.36
CA THR A 574 3.45 -8.93 -14.28
C THR A 574 4.29 -10.13 -13.86
N MET A 575 4.59 -10.20 -12.56
CA MET A 575 5.36 -11.29 -11.96
C MET A 575 4.51 -12.10 -10.99
N VAL A 576 4.72 -13.41 -10.94
CA VAL A 576 4.05 -14.28 -9.97
C VAL A 576 5.07 -15.17 -9.28
N ALA A 577 5.07 -15.15 -7.94
CA ALA A 577 5.80 -16.11 -7.15
C ALA A 577 4.93 -17.33 -6.86
N LEU A 578 5.48 -18.51 -7.11
CA LEU A 578 4.89 -19.82 -6.83
C LEU A 578 5.69 -20.45 -5.69
N ASP A 579 5.06 -20.63 -4.52
CA ASP A 579 5.69 -21.17 -3.31
C ASP A 579 5.07 -22.53 -2.94
N GLY A 580 5.89 -23.52 -2.59
CA GLY A 580 5.45 -24.83 -2.12
C GLY A 580 6.42 -25.98 -2.42
N PRO A 581 5.97 -27.24 -2.34
CA PRO A 581 6.80 -28.41 -2.64
C PRO A 581 7.31 -28.39 -4.09
N ALA A 582 8.60 -28.73 -4.30
CA ALA A 582 9.30 -28.56 -5.56
C ALA A 582 8.60 -29.22 -6.78
N ALA A 583 8.07 -30.43 -6.61
CA ALA A 583 7.38 -31.14 -7.71
C ALA A 583 6.09 -30.42 -8.14
N GLN A 584 5.30 -29.92 -7.19
CA GLN A 584 4.05 -29.23 -7.45
C GLN A 584 4.28 -27.86 -8.08
N VAL A 585 5.25 -27.09 -7.55
CA VAL A 585 5.63 -25.78 -8.09
C VAL A 585 6.14 -25.93 -9.52
N ARG A 586 6.98 -26.94 -9.79
CA ARG A 586 7.48 -27.22 -11.15
C ARG A 586 6.33 -27.52 -12.12
N GLN A 587 5.39 -28.41 -11.75
CA GLN A 587 4.23 -28.73 -12.57
C GLN A 587 3.40 -27.47 -12.92
N VAL A 588 3.14 -26.61 -11.94
CA VAL A 588 2.40 -25.37 -12.17
C VAL A 588 3.19 -24.41 -13.06
N ALA A 589 4.49 -24.26 -12.83
CA ALA A 589 5.36 -23.38 -13.61
C ALA A 589 5.42 -23.84 -15.08
N GLU A 590 5.64 -25.14 -15.35
CA GLU A 590 5.64 -25.70 -16.69
C GLU A 590 4.29 -25.49 -17.42
N GLN A 591 3.19 -25.65 -16.71
CA GLN A 591 1.86 -25.44 -17.29
C GLN A 591 1.64 -23.96 -17.65
N VAL A 592 1.94 -23.02 -16.75
CA VAL A 592 1.73 -21.60 -17.02
C VAL A 592 2.68 -21.05 -18.08
N ILE A 593 3.89 -21.59 -18.20
CA ILE A 593 4.83 -21.26 -19.29
C ILE A 593 4.24 -21.70 -20.64
N ARG A 594 3.76 -22.94 -20.73
CA ARG A 594 3.22 -23.52 -21.96
C ARG A 594 1.90 -22.88 -22.41
N GLU A 595 0.97 -22.65 -21.47
CA GLU A 595 -0.42 -22.26 -21.76
C GLU A 595 -0.67 -20.77 -21.53
N GLY A 596 0.04 -20.15 -20.58
CA GLY A 596 -0.13 -18.76 -20.19
C GLY A 596 0.87 -17.79 -20.80
N GLY A 597 1.85 -18.30 -21.56
CA GLY A 597 2.88 -17.47 -22.20
C GLY A 597 3.83 -16.79 -21.18
N ALA A 598 4.02 -17.41 -20.02
CA ALA A 598 4.94 -16.91 -19.02
C ALA A 598 6.38 -17.31 -19.30
N GLU A 599 7.33 -16.54 -18.79
CA GLU A 599 8.76 -16.85 -18.77
C GLU A 599 9.20 -17.24 -17.37
N LEU A 600 10.11 -18.20 -17.26
CA LEU A 600 10.76 -18.54 -15.99
C LEU A 600 11.86 -17.50 -15.68
N VAL A 601 11.76 -16.87 -14.53
CA VAL A 601 12.80 -15.95 -14.03
C VAL A 601 13.86 -16.72 -13.23
N GLY A 602 13.45 -17.59 -12.32
CA GLY A 602 14.34 -18.40 -11.51
C GLY A 602 13.61 -19.19 -10.44
N THR A 603 14.36 -20.12 -9.82
CA THR A 603 13.88 -20.93 -8.69
C THR A 603 14.92 -20.93 -7.58
N VAL A 604 14.48 -20.71 -6.35
CA VAL A 604 15.31 -20.80 -5.14
C VAL A 604 14.71 -21.77 -4.13
N VAL A 605 15.55 -22.45 -3.41
CA VAL A 605 15.16 -23.30 -2.29
C VAL A 605 14.97 -22.42 -1.06
N ARG A 606 13.81 -22.54 -0.41
CA ARG A 606 13.54 -21.96 0.90
C ARG A 606 13.71 -23.02 1.96
N PRO A 607 14.68 -22.87 2.87
CA PRO A 607 14.86 -23.87 3.93
C PRO A 607 13.60 -23.95 4.79
N ALA A 608 13.27 -25.15 5.25
CA ALA A 608 12.19 -25.38 6.17
C ALA A 608 12.35 -24.52 7.43
N THR A 609 11.26 -23.94 7.91
CA THR A 609 11.27 -23.10 9.12
C THR A 609 11.21 -23.93 10.40
N ARG A 610 10.84 -25.20 10.29
CA ARG A 610 10.75 -26.15 11.41
C ARG A 610 11.51 -27.43 11.08
N GLU A 611 12.11 -28.02 12.11
CA GLU A 611 12.79 -29.31 12.00
C GLU A 611 11.78 -30.41 11.60
N GLY A 612 12.08 -31.15 10.52
CA GLY A 612 11.20 -32.20 10.00
C GLY A 612 10.24 -31.79 8.86
N GLU A 613 10.17 -30.51 8.51
CA GLU A 613 9.46 -30.06 7.31
C GLU A 613 10.34 -30.20 6.05
N GLU A 614 9.71 -30.53 4.90
CA GLU A 614 10.42 -30.51 3.62
C GLU A 614 10.74 -29.08 3.18
N ASN A 615 11.88 -28.90 2.53
CA ASN A 615 12.22 -27.61 1.93
C ASN A 615 11.19 -27.23 0.87
N GLU A 616 10.65 -26.03 0.98
CA GLU A 616 9.81 -25.43 -0.07
C GLU A 616 10.72 -24.78 -1.14
N VAL A 617 10.19 -24.62 -2.33
CA VAL A 617 10.83 -23.81 -3.37
C VAL A 617 9.98 -22.59 -3.66
N ARG A 618 10.64 -21.49 -4.03
CA ARG A 618 10.01 -20.34 -4.67
C ARG A 618 10.45 -20.30 -6.12
N THR A 619 9.49 -20.31 -7.04
CA THR A 619 9.72 -20.11 -8.48
C THR A 619 9.05 -18.82 -8.90
N LEU A 620 9.80 -17.95 -9.58
CA LEU A 620 9.27 -16.73 -10.19
C LEU A 620 9.01 -16.96 -11.67
N VAL A 621 7.80 -16.60 -12.09
CA VAL A 621 7.41 -16.50 -13.50
C VAL A 621 6.98 -15.07 -13.81
N ARG A 622 7.17 -14.61 -15.04
CA ARG A 622 6.79 -13.28 -15.49
C ARG A 622 6.18 -13.28 -16.88
N THR A 623 5.47 -12.22 -17.21
CA THR A 623 5.00 -11.94 -18.56
C THR A 623 4.92 -10.43 -18.80
N PRO A 624 5.09 -9.93 -20.02
CA PRO A 624 4.77 -8.55 -20.37
C PRO A 624 3.33 -8.19 -19.95
N LEU A 625 3.04 -6.91 -19.72
CA LEU A 625 1.70 -6.48 -19.28
C LEU A 625 0.58 -6.94 -20.23
N ALA A 626 0.85 -7.00 -21.52
CA ALA A 626 -0.11 -7.49 -22.52
C ALA A 626 -0.49 -8.98 -22.33
N GLY A 627 0.41 -9.80 -21.80
CA GLY A 627 0.19 -11.22 -21.51
C GLY A 627 -0.40 -11.49 -20.10
N ALA A 628 -0.50 -10.46 -19.26
CA ALA A 628 -0.90 -10.63 -17.85
C ALA A 628 -2.25 -11.33 -17.70
N ALA A 629 -3.25 -10.95 -18.49
CA ALA A 629 -4.58 -11.54 -18.42
C ALA A 629 -4.56 -13.05 -18.73
N SER A 630 -3.82 -13.48 -19.76
CA SER A 630 -3.66 -14.90 -20.14
C SER A 630 -2.97 -15.69 -19.04
N MET A 631 -1.84 -15.21 -18.54
CA MET A 631 -1.10 -15.88 -17.46
C MET A 631 -1.96 -16.04 -16.20
N LEU A 632 -2.64 -14.97 -15.77
CA LEU A 632 -3.48 -14.99 -14.57
C LEU A 632 -4.72 -15.89 -14.75
N ALA A 633 -5.31 -15.96 -15.95
CA ALA A 633 -6.41 -16.86 -16.23
C ALA A 633 -5.98 -18.34 -16.08
N VAL A 634 -4.85 -18.73 -16.68
CA VAL A 634 -4.29 -20.09 -16.55
C VAL A 634 -3.99 -20.42 -15.08
N LEU A 635 -3.36 -19.52 -14.32
CA LEU A 635 -3.09 -19.74 -12.90
C LEU A 635 -4.37 -19.86 -12.07
N SER A 636 -5.41 -19.08 -12.41
CA SER A 636 -6.73 -19.18 -11.77
C SER A 636 -7.39 -20.54 -12.05
N ASP A 637 -7.32 -21.03 -13.30
CA ASP A 637 -7.87 -22.34 -13.67
C ASP A 637 -7.13 -23.49 -12.99
N ILE A 638 -5.80 -23.40 -12.90
CA ILE A 638 -5.00 -24.36 -12.12
C ILE A 638 -5.45 -24.37 -10.66
N ARG A 639 -5.62 -23.21 -10.01
CA ARG A 639 -6.11 -23.13 -8.62
C ARG A 639 -7.49 -23.73 -8.48
N ARG A 640 -8.43 -23.42 -9.36
CA ARG A 640 -9.79 -23.97 -9.37
C ARG A 640 -9.77 -25.49 -9.52
N SER A 641 -9.03 -26.02 -10.49
CA SER A 641 -8.90 -27.45 -10.74
C SER A 641 -8.29 -28.19 -9.55
N ARG A 642 -7.20 -27.67 -8.96
CA ARG A 642 -6.58 -28.27 -7.77
C ARG A 642 -7.51 -28.23 -6.56
N SER A 643 -8.23 -27.14 -6.36
CA SER A 643 -9.23 -27.01 -5.29
C SER A 643 -10.37 -28.02 -5.45
N ALA A 644 -10.93 -28.17 -6.64
CA ALA A 644 -12.01 -29.11 -6.92
C ALA A 644 -11.57 -30.57 -6.71
N ARG A 645 -10.32 -30.91 -7.02
CA ARG A 645 -9.73 -32.24 -6.82
C ARG A 645 -9.17 -32.47 -5.42
N LYS A 646 -9.30 -31.48 -4.50
CA LYS A 646 -8.73 -31.54 -3.14
C LYS A 646 -7.21 -31.78 -3.12
N VAL A 647 -6.49 -31.34 -4.15
CA VAL A 647 -5.03 -31.37 -4.20
C VAL A 647 -4.49 -30.11 -3.51
N PRO A 648 -3.42 -30.20 -2.69
CA PRO A 648 -2.84 -29.03 -2.02
C PRO A 648 -2.56 -27.89 -2.98
N LEU A 649 -2.93 -26.67 -2.59
CA LEU A 649 -2.71 -25.47 -3.42
C LEU A 649 -1.25 -25.03 -3.34
N VAL A 650 -0.69 -24.68 -4.49
CA VAL A 650 0.56 -23.90 -4.55
C VAL A 650 0.22 -22.47 -4.13
N LYS A 651 0.97 -21.90 -3.18
CA LYS A 651 0.80 -20.50 -2.80
C LYS A 651 1.25 -19.60 -3.94
N MET A 652 0.41 -18.65 -4.33
CA MET A 652 0.68 -17.75 -5.45
C MET A 652 0.64 -16.31 -4.95
N SER A 653 1.65 -15.51 -5.31
CA SER A 653 1.69 -14.09 -4.97
C SER A 653 1.98 -13.28 -6.23
N VAL A 654 1.04 -12.42 -6.61
CA VAL A 654 1.19 -11.54 -7.77
C VAL A 654 1.98 -10.30 -7.36
N ASN A 655 2.99 -9.94 -8.15
CA ASN A 655 3.88 -8.81 -7.94
C ASN A 655 4.44 -8.77 -6.50
N PRO A 656 5.11 -9.86 -6.07
CA PRO A 656 5.60 -9.96 -4.70
C PRO A 656 6.64 -8.87 -4.41
N PRO A 657 6.65 -8.27 -3.20
CA PRO A 657 7.66 -7.28 -2.83
C PRO A 657 9.06 -7.90 -2.69
N GLU A 658 9.11 -9.15 -2.28
CA GLU A 658 10.34 -9.94 -2.19
C GLU A 658 10.35 -10.93 -3.35
N LEU A 659 11.34 -10.81 -4.23
CA LEU A 659 11.43 -11.66 -5.40
C LEU A 659 11.88 -13.07 -5.01
N PHE A 660 12.92 -13.19 -4.19
CA PHE A 660 13.50 -14.44 -3.75
C PHE A 660 13.69 -14.51 -2.24
#